data_943606246d6215ad8bb5135b58a4660b
#
_entry.id   943606246d6215ad8bb5135b58a4660b
#
_cell.length_a   1.000
_cell.length_b   1.000
_cell.length_c   1.000
_cell.angle_alpha   90.00
_cell.angle_beta   90.00
_cell.angle_gamma   90.00
#
_symmetry.space_group_name_H-M   'P 1'
#
loop_
_entity.id
_entity.type
_entity.pdbx_description
1 polymer ?
#
loop_
_entity_poly.entity_id
_entity_poly.type
_entity_poly.pdbx_seq_one_letter_code
_entity_poly.pdbx_strand_id
1 'polypeptide(L)'
;MSASANTNPLLDFSGLPRFGEIRPEHVTPALDTLLDAASRAVETASAQETPSTWAAVVETVEQATEPLGRAWGIVGHLNAVADTPELRAAYGENLPRVTEFWSSVGQNLALYEKYKAIAASAEYATLSAERKKILDNALRDFRLSGAELPEEQKPRFAELQEQQAALSKAFSDHVLDATNAYAYVVEDEAELAGLPGDAIEAAREAAQKDGKAGWKFTLHFPSYFPVLQYAENRALRETLYRAYATRASELGPQYGGGKAEWDNTAIVADELKLRREEAQMLGYRNFAEVSLAPKMAESPQQVIAFLEDLATRARPHADKDWDELRTFAAKELGLAELAPWDVAYAAEKLRQQRYAFSENEVKQYFPEPAALKGLFTVTETLFGVRIKPDEAPVWHKDVRFFRVENRDGSLVAQFYLDLYAREGKRGGAWMDDARSRAKRGSDVQTPVAYLTCNFSAPIGGKPACFTHDEVITLFHEFGHGLHHMLTRVDELGVSGINGVEWDAVELPSQFMENFCWEWDVLSSMSSHVDTGAALPRELFDKMIAAKNFQSGLGTLRQIVFSMFDMLLHVDFDPAGATGVTAFAREINERYHVIPQAAFSRWPNTFSHIFAGGYAAGYYSYKWAEVLSADAYAAFEEAAAQSGSVLDAATGTRYRREILEVGGSRPAMDSFKAFRGREPEIDALLRHNGMAAPAH
;
A
#
# COMPACT_ATOMS: atom_id res chain seq x y z
N MET A 1 42.28 -6.87 3.07
CA MET A 1 40.89 -6.43 2.74
C MET A 1 40.86 -6.15 1.26
N SER A 2 40.17 -6.99 0.51
CA SER A 2 40.34 -7.01 -0.95
C SER A 2 39.54 -5.88 -1.62
N ALA A 3 40.18 -5.25 -2.59
CA ALA A 3 39.61 -4.20 -3.43
C ALA A 3 38.32 -4.59 -4.20
N SER A 4 37.87 -5.85 -4.09
CA SER A 4 36.69 -6.34 -4.80
C SER A 4 35.33 -6.02 -4.10
N ALA A 5 35.34 -5.77 -2.78
CA ALA A 5 34.13 -5.42 -2.05
C ALA A 5 33.61 -4.01 -2.39
N ASN A 6 34.48 -3.14 -2.88
CA ASN A 6 34.17 -1.74 -3.20
C ASN A 6 33.63 -1.54 -4.63
N THR A 7 33.57 -2.58 -5.46
CA THR A 7 33.15 -2.47 -6.86
C THR A 7 31.70 -2.80 -7.09
N ASN A 8 31.04 -3.58 -6.19
CA ASN A 8 29.62 -3.89 -6.29
C ASN A 8 28.81 -2.92 -5.41
N PRO A 9 28.02 -2.01 -6.00
CA PRO A 9 27.28 -1.01 -5.23
C PRO A 9 26.21 -1.60 -4.29
N LEU A 10 25.75 -2.82 -4.53
CA LEU A 10 24.82 -3.51 -3.62
C LEU A 10 25.50 -4.02 -2.34
N LEU A 11 26.81 -4.04 -2.29
CA LEU A 11 27.60 -4.42 -1.09
C LEU A 11 28.15 -3.20 -0.34
N ASP A 12 27.85 -2.00 -0.80
CA ASP A 12 28.25 -0.76 -0.14
C ASP A 12 27.14 -0.25 0.78
N PHE A 13 27.32 -0.46 2.08
CA PHE A 13 26.37 -0.02 3.12
C PHE A 13 26.86 1.22 3.88
N SER A 14 27.89 1.88 3.39
CA SER A 14 28.49 3.05 4.05
C SER A 14 27.62 4.30 3.97
N GLY A 15 26.68 4.34 3.03
CA GLY A 15 25.77 5.48 2.83
C GLY A 15 24.47 5.05 2.16
N LEU A 16 23.86 6.01 1.46
CA LEU A 16 22.64 5.74 0.68
C LEU A 16 23.00 4.93 -0.57
N PRO A 17 22.04 4.13 -1.09
CA PRO A 17 22.29 3.31 -2.28
C PRO A 17 22.70 4.15 -3.49
N ARG A 18 23.71 3.69 -4.21
CA ARG A 18 24.20 4.35 -5.43
C ARG A 18 23.39 3.88 -6.65
N PHE A 19 22.13 4.26 -6.73
CA PHE A 19 21.20 3.78 -7.75
C PHE A 19 21.68 3.94 -9.17
N GLY A 20 22.38 5.02 -9.48
CA GLY A 20 22.94 5.25 -10.83
C GLY A 20 24.02 4.25 -11.24
N GLU A 21 24.63 3.55 -10.30
CA GLU A 21 25.69 2.58 -10.53
C GLU A 21 25.22 1.13 -10.45
N ILE A 22 24.01 0.88 -9.92
CA ILE A 22 23.47 -0.47 -9.78
C ILE A 22 23.03 -0.99 -11.15
N ARG A 23 23.52 -2.18 -11.49
CA ARG A 23 23.22 -2.89 -12.74
C ARG A 23 22.68 -4.28 -12.45
N PRO A 24 21.90 -4.89 -13.37
CA PRO A 24 21.42 -6.25 -13.20
C PRO A 24 22.51 -7.27 -12.89
N GLU A 25 23.68 -7.14 -13.48
CA GLU A 25 24.82 -8.04 -13.26
C GLU A 25 25.41 -7.96 -11.85
N HIS A 26 25.06 -6.95 -11.06
CA HIS A 26 25.51 -6.83 -9.68
C HIS A 26 24.71 -7.71 -8.71
N VAL A 27 23.49 -8.13 -9.08
CA VAL A 27 22.53 -8.77 -8.18
C VAL A 27 23.04 -10.13 -7.70
N THR A 28 23.31 -11.06 -8.61
CA THR A 28 23.75 -12.41 -8.24
C THR A 28 25.04 -12.42 -7.43
N PRO A 29 26.11 -11.69 -7.81
CA PRO A 29 27.34 -11.66 -7.02
C PRO A 29 27.15 -11.07 -5.61
N ALA A 30 26.30 -10.05 -5.46
CA ALA A 30 25.99 -9.50 -4.15
C ALA A 30 25.27 -10.51 -3.26
N LEU A 31 24.28 -11.21 -3.81
CA LEU A 31 23.53 -12.24 -3.07
C LEU A 31 24.41 -13.45 -2.72
N ASP A 32 25.33 -13.84 -3.60
CA ASP A 32 26.30 -14.89 -3.28
C ASP A 32 27.05 -14.58 -1.98
N THR A 33 27.57 -13.36 -1.86
CA THR A 33 28.29 -12.89 -0.67
C THR A 33 27.40 -12.81 0.56
N LEU A 34 26.21 -12.19 0.41
CA LEU A 34 25.33 -11.88 1.54
C LEU A 34 24.60 -13.12 2.07
N LEU A 35 24.18 -14.03 1.18
CA LEU A 35 23.58 -15.31 1.57
C LEU A 35 24.57 -16.21 2.28
N ASP A 36 25.83 -16.25 1.80
CA ASP A 36 26.89 -17.02 2.45
C ASP A 36 27.18 -16.50 3.87
N ALA A 37 27.32 -15.18 4.04
CA ALA A 37 27.54 -14.59 5.35
C ALA A 37 26.35 -14.82 6.31
N ALA A 38 25.13 -14.67 5.82
CA ALA A 38 23.92 -14.91 6.61
C ALA A 38 23.79 -16.38 7.03
N SER A 39 24.07 -17.30 6.12
CA SER A 39 24.03 -18.75 6.41
C SER A 39 25.05 -19.15 7.48
N ARG A 40 26.26 -18.61 7.40
CA ARG A 40 27.29 -18.85 8.42
C ARG A 40 26.90 -18.31 9.79
N ALA A 41 26.29 -17.12 9.82
CA ALA A 41 25.80 -16.52 11.08
C ALA A 41 24.72 -17.38 11.73
N VAL A 42 23.81 -17.92 10.93
CA VAL A 42 22.74 -18.82 11.41
C VAL A 42 23.37 -20.12 11.95
N GLU A 43 24.33 -20.70 11.26
CA GLU A 43 25.05 -21.89 11.72
C GLU A 43 25.75 -21.62 13.07
N THR A 44 26.45 -20.50 13.19
CA THR A 44 27.11 -20.10 14.43
C THR A 44 26.13 -19.93 15.57
N ALA A 45 25.02 -19.21 15.34
CA ALA A 45 24.00 -18.96 16.35
C ALA A 45 23.28 -20.24 16.79
N SER A 46 23.13 -21.22 15.89
CA SER A 46 22.43 -22.49 16.14
C SER A 46 23.34 -23.56 16.75
N ALA A 47 24.66 -23.36 16.73
CA ALA A 47 25.61 -24.38 17.21
C ALA A 47 25.40 -24.71 18.68
N GLN A 48 25.60 -25.98 19.04
CA GLN A 48 25.35 -26.44 20.40
C GLN A 48 26.20 -25.70 21.44
N GLU A 49 27.44 -25.37 21.10
CA GLU A 49 28.39 -24.67 21.97
C GLU A 49 28.08 -23.17 22.13
N THR A 50 27.28 -22.59 21.27
CA THR A 50 26.91 -21.16 21.34
C THR A 50 25.98 -20.93 22.52
N PRO A 51 26.30 -20.01 23.46
CA PRO A 51 25.40 -19.73 24.57
C PRO A 51 24.07 -19.11 24.10
N SER A 52 22.99 -19.51 24.76
CA SER A 52 21.64 -19.01 24.47
C SER A 52 21.46 -17.63 25.11
N THR A 53 22.09 -16.63 24.52
CA THR A 53 22.03 -15.22 24.96
C THR A 53 21.60 -14.34 23.78
N TRP A 54 21.06 -13.17 24.11
CA TRP A 54 20.70 -12.18 23.10
C TRP A 54 21.89 -11.84 22.17
N ALA A 55 23.04 -11.55 22.75
CA ALA A 55 24.23 -11.17 21.99
C ALA A 55 24.75 -12.30 21.08
N ALA A 56 24.82 -13.51 21.59
CA ALA A 56 25.40 -14.63 20.84
C ALA A 56 24.47 -15.17 19.76
N VAL A 57 23.15 -15.06 19.94
CA VAL A 57 22.14 -15.63 19.02
C VAL A 57 21.47 -14.55 18.20
N VAL A 58 20.71 -13.65 18.84
CA VAL A 58 19.87 -12.69 18.13
C VAL A 58 20.71 -11.65 17.38
N GLU A 59 21.67 -11.03 18.04
CA GLU A 59 22.54 -10.05 17.40
C GLU A 59 23.37 -10.66 16.28
N THR A 60 23.88 -11.87 16.45
CA THR A 60 24.67 -12.55 15.43
C THR A 60 23.87 -12.75 14.13
N VAL A 61 22.64 -13.23 14.25
CA VAL A 61 21.75 -13.41 13.09
C VAL A 61 21.37 -12.08 12.48
N GLU A 62 20.97 -11.11 13.29
CA GLU A 62 20.53 -9.79 12.82
C GLU A 62 21.62 -9.04 12.06
N GLN A 63 22.85 -9.03 12.57
CA GLN A 63 23.98 -8.33 11.94
C GLN A 63 24.32 -8.87 10.55
N ALA A 64 24.06 -10.15 10.30
CA ALA A 64 24.31 -10.76 8.98
C ALA A 64 23.10 -10.69 8.05
N THR A 65 21.87 -10.73 8.58
CA THR A 65 20.65 -10.71 7.78
C THR A 65 20.18 -9.31 7.41
N GLU A 66 20.51 -8.30 8.18
CA GLU A 66 20.15 -6.90 7.85
C GLU A 66 20.80 -6.44 6.54
N PRO A 67 22.11 -6.65 6.26
CA PRO A 67 22.67 -6.32 4.96
C PRO A 67 22.01 -7.07 3.79
N LEU A 68 21.69 -8.34 3.99
CA LEU A 68 20.97 -9.13 2.99
C LEU A 68 19.61 -8.51 2.68
N GLY A 69 18.86 -8.16 3.72
CA GLY A 69 17.54 -7.52 3.58
C GLY A 69 17.63 -6.17 2.87
N ARG A 70 18.64 -5.36 3.17
CA ARG A 70 18.86 -4.07 2.52
C ARG A 70 19.16 -4.23 1.03
N ALA A 71 20.09 -5.10 0.67
CA ALA A 71 20.47 -5.32 -0.73
C ALA A 71 19.32 -5.90 -1.54
N TRP A 72 18.65 -6.91 -1.00
CA TRP A 72 17.49 -7.52 -1.67
C TRP A 72 16.32 -6.55 -1.77
N GLY A 73 16.09 -5.72 -0.76
CA GLY A 73 15.10 -4.66 -0.75
C GLY A 73 15.33 -3.63 -1.85
N ILE A 74 16.59 -3.26 -2.12
CA ILE A 74 16.96 -2.37 -3.23
C ILE A 74 16.60 -3.00 -4.58
N VAL A 75 16.92 -4.27 -4.77
CA VAL A 75 16.60 -5.00 -6.01
C VAL A 75 15.11 -5.09 -6.22
N GLY A 76 14.36 -5.43 -5.17
CA GLY A 76 12.90 -5.49 -5.21
C GLY A 76 12.26 -4.14 -5.50
N HIS A 77 12.79 -3.08 -4.90
CA HIS A 77 12.34 -1.71 -5.17
C HIS A 77 12.53 -1.35 -6.64
N LEU A 78 13.72 -1.57 -7.18
CA LEU A 78 14.02 -1.29 -8.59
C LEU A 78 13.14 -2.13 -9.53
N ASN A 79 12.88 -3.38 -9.20
CA ASN A 79 11.96 -4.22 -9.95
C ASN A 79 10.54 -3.66 -9.97
N ALA A 80 10.12 -2.98 -8.91
CA ALA A 80 8.79 -2.36 -8.83
C ALA A 80 8.69 -1.01 -9.54
N VAL A 81 9.76 -0.22 -9.58
CA VAL A 81 9.71 1.18 -10.05
C VAL A 81 10.53 1.47 -11.30
N ALA A 82 11.40 0.57 -11.70
CA ALA A 82 12.30 0.71 -12.85
C ALA A 82 12.54 -0.65 -13.54
N ASP A 83 11.45 -1.37 -13.81
CA ASP A 83 11.49 -2.71 -14.39
C ASP A 83 12.13 -2.70 -15.79
N THR A 84 13.05 -3.63 -16.01
CA THR A 84 13.63 -3.93 -17.31
C THR A 84 13.68 -5.44 -17.48
N PRO A 85 13.76 -5.97 -18.73
CA PRO A 85 13.90 -7.41 -18.94
C PRO A 85 15.12 -8.00 -18.21
N GLU A 86 16.25 -7.30 -18.22
CA GLU A 86 17.49 -7.76 -17.59
C GLU A 86 17.39 -7.76 -16.06
N LEU A 87 16.79 -6.74 -15.46
CA LEU A 87 16.58 -6.67 -14.01
C LEU A 87 15.57 -7.70 -13.55
N ARG A 88 14.49 -7.86 -14.30
CA ARG A 88 13.46 -8.88 -14.05
C ARG A 88 14.06 -10.28 -14.05
N ALA A 89 14.95 -10.58 -15.00
CA ALA A 89 15.67 -11.84 -15.07
C ALA A 89 16.55 -12.07 -13.84
N ALA A 90 17.34 -11.06 -13.45
CA ALA A 90 18.22 -11.15 -12.29
C ALA A 90 17.41 -11.32 -10.99
N TYR A 91 16.29 -10.58 -10.84
CA TYR A 91 15.39 -10.73 -9.71
C TYR A 91 14.80 -12.13 -9.66
N GLY A 92 14.27 -12.62 -10.78
CA GLY A 92 13.63 -13.94 -10.87
C GLY A 92 14.60 -15.11 -10.62
N GLU A 93 15.85 -14.98 -11.02
CA GLU A 93 16.90 -15.96 -10.76
C GLU A 93 17.21 -16.08 -9.27
N ASN A 94 17.20 -14.98 -8.54
CA ASN A 94 17.61 -14.91 -7.13
C ASN A 94 16.46 -15.02 -6.13
N LEU A 95 15.22 -14.77 -6.53
CA LEU A 95 14.07 -14.89 -5.64
C LEU A 95 13.95 -16.27 -4.97
N PRO A 96 14.10 -17.39 -5.67
CA PRO A 96 14.09 -18.70 -5.03
C PRO A 96 15.18 -18.88 -3.98
N ARG A 97 16.36 -18.34 -4.22
CA ARG A 97 17.51 -18.44 -3.31
C ARG A 97 17.26 -17.71 -2.00
N VAL A 98 16.70 -16.51 -2.08
CA VAL A 98 16.34 -15.70 -0.90
C VAL A 98 15.18 -16.35 -0.13
N THR A 99 14.18 -16.84 -0.84
CA THR A 99 13.03 -17.53 -0.25
C THR A 99 13.49 -18.82 0.47
N GLU A 100 14.35 -19.62 -0.16
CA GLU A 100 14.93 -20.83 0.44
C GLU A 100 15.72 -20.52 1.71
N PHE A 101 16.53 -19.45 1.69
CA PHE A 101 17.28 -19.03 2.86
C PHE A 101 16.35 -18.74 4.05
N TRP A 102 15.33 -17.87 3.85
CA TRP A 102 14.42 -17.50 4.92
C TRP A 102 13.56 -18.67 5.40
N SER A 103 13.17 -19.57 4.50
CA SER A 103 12.49 -20.81 4.88
C SER A 103 13.38 -21.69 5.76
N SER A 104 14.66 -21.82 5.42
CA SER A 104 15.61 -22.60 6.21
C SER A 104 15.84 -22.01 7.60
N VAL A 105 15.88 -20.69 7.72
CA VAL A 105 15.98 -20.01 9.02
C VAL A 105 14.73 -20.25 9.86
N GLY A 106 13.54 -20.04 9.27
CA GLY A 106 12.26 -20.22 9.96
C GLY A 106 11.99 -21.66 10.40
N GLN A 107 12.56 -22.64 9.68
CA GLN A 107 12.42 -24.06 9.98
C GLN A 107 13.54 -24.62 10.86
N ASN A 108 14.54 -23.81 11.20
CA ASN A 108 15.70 -24.25 11.97
C ASN A 108 15.33 -24.50 13.44
N LEU A 109 15.11 -25.75 13.79
CA LEU A 109 14.71 -26.17 15.14
C LEU A 109 15.78 -25.78 16.17
N ALA A 110 17.06 -25.95 15.86
CA ALA A 110 18.15 -25.61 16.78
C ALA A 110 18.17 -24.12 17.11
N LEU A 111 17.93 -23.27 16.10
CA LEU A 111 17.82 -21.82 16.29
C LEU A 111 16.59 -21.46 17.12
N TYR A 112 15.45 -22.05 16.80
CA TYR A 112 14.21 -21.87 17.56
C TYR A 112 14.39 -22.23 19.05
N GLU A 113 15.05 -23.36 19.35
CA GLU A 113 15.36 -23.77 20.71
C GLU A 113 16.25 -22.74 21.44
N LYS A 114 17.20 -22.10 20.73
CA LYS A 114 18.02 -21.00 21.29
C LYS A 114 17.15 -19.81 21.70
N TYR A 115 16.21 -19.39 20.84
CA TYR A 115 15.28 -18.29 21.15
C TYR A 115 14.39 -18.65 22.34
N LYS A 116 13.87 -19.86 22.41
CA LYS A 116 13.08 -20.32 23.55
C LYS A 116 13.90 -20.31 24.84
N ALA A 117 15.15 -20.75 24.78
CA ALA A 117 16.05 -20.77 25.94
C ALA A 117 16.33 -19.33 26.45
N ILE A 118 16.51 -18.36 25.55
CA ILE A 118 16.67 -16.95 25.94
C ILE A 118 15.42 -16.46 26.67
N ALA A 119 14.23 -16.74 26.11
CA ALA A 119 12.96 -16.31 26.71
C ALA A 119 12.71 -16.94 28.09
N ALA A 120 13.24 -18.13 28.35
CA ALA A 120 13.14 -18.83 29.62
C ALA A 120 14.30 -18.53 30.59
N SER A 121 15.30 -17.75 30.17
CA SER A 121 16.51 -17.48 30.95
C SER A 121 16.34 -16.31 31.92
N ALA A 122 17.30 -16.17 32.85
CA ALA A 122 17.37 -15.02 33.75
C ALA A 122 17.65 -13.70 32.97
N GLU A 123 18.31 -13.77 31.81
CA GLU A 123 18.56 -12.60 30.95
C GLU A 123 17.27 -11.95 30.49
N TYR A 124 16.23 -12.73 30.23
CA TYR A 124 14.95 -12.21 29.71
C TYR A 124 14.39 -11.07 30.58
N ALA A 125 14.45 -11.23 31.89
CA ALA A 125 13.97 -10.21 32.83
C ALA A 125 14.74 -8.87 32.72
N THR A 126 15.98 -8.91 32.23
CA THR A 126 16.86 -7.74 32.07
C THR A 126 16.73 -7.08 30.70
N LEU A 127 16.07 -7.74 29.73
CA LEU A 127 15.90 -7.23 28.39
C LEU A 127 14.92 -6.03 28.35
N SER A 128 15.15 -5.12 27.42
CA SER A 128 14.21 -4.03 27.15
C SER A 128 12.86 -4.56 26.67
N ALA A 129 11.82 -3.73 26.76
CA ALA A 129 10.50 -4.08 26.25
C ALA A 129 10.56 -4.39 24.75
N GLU A 130 11.38 -3.66 23.98
CA GLU A 130 11.60 -3.87 22.56
C GLU A 130 12.18 -5.25 22.26
N ARG A 131 13.21 -5.65 23.00
CA ARG A 131 13.86 -6.98 22.85
C ARG A 131 12.93 -8.12 23.24
N LYS A 132 12.15 -7.94 24.29
CA LYS A 132 11.10 -8.90 24.69
C LYS A 132 10.07 -9.09 23.58
N LYS A 133 9.63 -8.00 22.98
CA LYS A 133 8.67 -8.03 21.87
C LYS A 133 9.25 -8.72 20.65
N ILE A 134 10.52 -8.49 20.34
CA ILE A 134 11.23 -9.19 19.25
C ILE A 134 11.25 -10.70 19.49
N LEU A 135 11.57 -11.13 20.71
CA LEU A 135 11.56 -12.56 21.07
C LEU A 135 10.16 -13.18 20.95
N ASP A 136 9.14 -12.51 21.45
CA ASP A 136 7.75 -12.97 21.35
C ASP A 136 7.31 -13.13 19.89
N ASN A 137 7.62 -12.12 19.07
CA ASN A 137 7.35 -12.17 17.63
C ASN A 137 8.12 -13.29 16.95
N ALA A 138 9.40 -13.46 17.28
CA ALA A 138 10.25 -14.49 16.70
C ALA A 138 9.73 -15.90 17.03
N LEU A 139 9.35 -16.16 18.27
CA LEU A 139 8.80 -17.46 18.67
C LEU A 139 7.51 -17.80 17.91
N ARG A 140 6.62 -16.83 17.76
CA ARG A 140 5.43 -16.98 16.92
C ARG A 140 5.80 -17.29 15.47
N ASP A 141 6.72 -16.49 14.89
CA ASP A 141 7.09 -16.59 13.48
C ASP A 141 7.83 -17.91 13.17
N PHE A 142 8.63 -18.43 14.09
CA PHE A 142 9.19 -19.76 13.95
C PHE A 142 8.11 -20.84 13.84
N ARG A 143 7.08 -20.78 14.68
CA ARG A 143 5.95 -21.70 14.60
C ARG A 143 5.22 -21.60 13.27
N LEU A 144 4.95 -20.37 12.82
CA LEU A 144 4.28 -20.12 11.53
C LEU A 144 5.15 -20.50 10.32
N SER A 145 6.45 -20.55 10.49
CA SER A 145 7.41 -20.97 9.44
C SER A 145 7.68 -22.48 9.45
N GLY A 146 7.06 -23.21 10.36
CA GLY A 146 7.15 -24.67 10.40
C GLY A 146 8.30 -25.25 11.20
N ALA A 147 8.89 -24.48 12.15
CA ALA A 147 10.00 -24.96 12.98
C ALA A 147 9.65 -26.22 13.81
N GLU A 148 8.40 -26.33 14.22
CA GLU A 148 7.88 -27.46 15.02
C GLU A 148 7.36 -28.62 14.17
N LEU A 149 7.36 -28.51 12.84
CA LEU A 149 6.93 -29.61 11.97
C LEU A 149 7.89 -30.82 12.09
N PRO A 150 7.38 -32.05 11.89
CA PRO A 150 8.24 -33.19 11.71
C PRO A 150 9.25 -32.95 10.58
N GLU A 151 10.48 -33.43 10.76
CA GLU A 151 11.57 -33.17 9.80
C GLU A 151 11.23 -33.60 8.37
N GLU A 152 10.49 -34.71 8.22
CA GLU A 152 10.05 -35.22 6.92
C GLU A 152 9.05 -34.29 6.18
N GLN A 153 8.37 -33.40 6.91
CA GLN A 153 7.41 -32.43 6.32
C GLN A 153 8.04 -31.09 5.96
N LYS A 154 9.19 -30.77 6.55
CA LYS A 154 9.85 -29.46 6.33
C LYS A 154 10.22 -29.17 4.88
N PRO A 155 10.75 -30.14 4.09
CA PRO A 155 11.01 -29.88 2.66
C PRO A 155 9.77 -29.47 1.88
N ARG A 156 8.64 -30.10 2.13
CA ARG A 156 7.38 -29.72 1.47
C ARG A 156 6.93 -28.32 1.86
N PHE A 157 7.02 -27.97 3.13
CA PHE A 157 6.68 -26.63 3.60
C PHE A 157 7.57 -25.57 2.97
N ALA A 158 8.88 -25.79 2.86
CA ALA A 158 9.80 -24.90 2.17
C ALA A 158 9.45 -24.76 0.69
N GLU A 159 9.09 -25.85 0.02
CA GLU A 159 8.64 -25.84 -1.38
C GLU A 159 7.36 -25.00 -1.55
N LEU A 160 6.41 -25.09 -0.60
CA LEU A 160 5.20 -24.24 -0.61
C LEU A 160 5.56 -22.76 -0.60
N GLN A 161 6.51 -22.35 0.23
CA GLN A 161 6.94 -20.95 0.33
C GLN A 161 7.61 -20.48 -0.96
N GLU A 162 8.47 -21.28 -1.55
CA GLU A 162 9.14 -20.98 -2.81
C GLU A 162 8.12 -20.85 -3.96
N GLN A 163 7.18 -21.77 -4.06
CA GLN A 163 6.15 -21.77 -5.08
C GLN A 163 5.23 -20.55 -4.94
N GLN A 164 4.82 -20.22 -3.71
CA GLN A 164 4.00 -19.02 -3.46
C GLN A 164 4.74 -17.75 -3.86
N ALA A 165 6.02 -17.61 -3.54
CA ALA A 165 6.82 -16.46 -3.93
C ALA A 165 6.93 -16.33 -5.45
N ALA A 166 7.16 -17.44 -6.16
CA ALA A 166 7.24 -17.46 -7.62
C ALA A 166 5.90 -17.08 -8.27
N LEU A 167 4.80 -17.58 -7.74
CA LEU A 167 3.45 -17.30 -8.24
C LEU A 167 3.06 -15.83 -8.00
N SER A 168 3.38 -15.28 -6.83
CA SER A 168 3.14 -13.87 -6.54
C SER A 168 3.90 -12.96 -7.49
N LYS A 169 5.16 -13.28 -7.77
CA LYS A 169 5.96 -12.54 -8.76
C LYS A 169 5.34 -12.64 -10.15
N ALA A 170 4.98 -13.83 -10.60
CA ALA A 170 4.35 -14.03 -11.91
C ALA A 170 3.03 -13.26 -12.03
N PHE A 171 2.21 -13.29 -10.97
CA PHE A 171 0.96 -12.52 -10.91
C PHE A 171 1.21 -11.03 -11.16
N SER A 172 2.15 -10.47 -10.42
CA SER A 172 2.50 -9.06 -10.50
C SER A 172 3.08 -8.68 -11.88
N ASP A 173 3.97 -9.52 -12.43
CA ASP A 173 4.56 -9.30 -13.75
C ASP A 173 3.50 -9.33 -14.85
N HIS A 174 2.56 -10.27 -14.80
CA HIS A 174 1.47 -10.35 -15.76
C HIS A 174 0.54 -9.13 -15.75
N VAL A 175 0.22 -8.61 -14.56
CA VAL A 175 -0.58 -7.39 -14.43
C VAL A 175 0.15 -6.21 -15.05
N LEU A 176 1.43 -6.06 -14.76
CA LEU A 176 2.24 -4.98 -15.33
C LEU A 176 2.33 -5.09 -16.86
N ASP A 177 2.62 -6.27 -17.38
CA ASP A 177 2.74 -6.52 -18.81
C ASP A 177 1.42 -6.27 -19.56
N ALA A 178 0.30 -6.73 -18.98
CA ALA A 178 -1.04 -6.49 -19.55
C ALA A 178 -1.39 -5.00 -19.57
N THR A 179 -0.95 -4.26 -18.55
CA THR A 179 -1.17 -2.81 -18.48
C THR A 179 -0.31 -2.08 -19.50
N ASN A 180 0.98 -2.42 -19.59
CA ASN A 180 1.93 -1.77 -20.50
C ASN A 180 1.66 -2.06 -21.98
N ALA A 181 1.12 -3.22 -22.30
CA ALA A 181 0.93 -3.65 -23.69
C ALA A 181 -0.23 -2.94 -24.41
N TYR A 182 -1.17 -2.35 -23.67
CA TYR A 182 -2.35 -1.73 -24.26
C TYR A 182 -2.10 -0.30 -24.71
N ALA A 183 -2.54 -0.01 -25.93
CA ALA A 183 -2.62 1.35 -26.45
C ALA A 183 -3.85 1.46 -27.36
N TYR A 184 -4.62 2.51 -27.17
CA TYR A 184 -5.72 2.87 -28.05
C TYR A 184 -5.49 4.28 -28.58
N VAL A 185 -5.38 4.42 -29.91
CA VAL A 185 -5.13 5.70 -30.56
C VAL A 185 -6.43 6.24 -31.13
N VAL A 186 -6.81 7.44 -30.69
CA VAL A 186 -7.93 8.20 -31.23
C VAL A 186 -7.38 9.12 -32.32
N GLU A 187 -7.98 9.11 -33.51
CA GLU A 187 -7.57 9.94 -34.63
C GLU A 187 -8.49 11.13 -34.85
N ASP A 188 -9.75 11.04 -34.45
CA ASP A 188 -10.74 12.09 -34.58
C ASP A 188 -10.90 12.86 -33.26
N GLU A 189 -10.56 14.15 -33.28
CA GLU A 189 -10.67 15.04 -32.13
C GLU A 189 -12.09 15.10 -31.56
N ALA A 190 -13.12 14.90 -32.38
CA ALA A 190 -14.52 14.89 -31.92
C ALA A 190 -14.81 13.79 -30.89
N GLU A 191 -14.05 12.68 -30.92
CA GLU A 191 -14.19 11.60 -29.94
C GLU A 191 -13.67 11.97 -28.55
N LEU A 192 -12.96 13.10 -28.41
CA LEU A 192 -12.38 13.56 -27.16
C LEU A 192 -13.29 14.50 -26.38
N ALA A 193 -14.49 14.79 -26.88
CA ALA A 193 -15.42 15.71 -26.24
C ALA A 193 -15.64 15.34 -24.76
N GLY A 194 -15.62 16.34 -23.90
CA GLY A 194 -15.79 16.19 -22.45
C GLY A 194 -14.50 15.96 -21.66
N LEU A 195 -13.42 15.53 -22.33
CA LEU A 195 -12.13 15.32 -21.64
C LEU A 195 -11.49 16.65 -21.23
N PRO A 196 -10.87 16.72 -20.04
CA PRO A 196 -10.09 17.88 -19.65
C PRO A 196 -8.92 18.15 -20.60
N GLY A 197 -8.54 19.43 -20.75
CA GLY A 197 -7.47 19.86 -21.66
C GLY A 197 -6.12 19.19 -21.36
N ASP A 198 -5.79 19.00 -20.09
CA ASP A 198 -4.55 18.34 -19.69
C ASP A 198 -4.54 16.84 -20.04
N ALA A 199 -5.67 16.17 -19.95
CA ALA A 199 -5.80 14.76 -20.36
C ALA A 199 -5.64 14.62 -21.88
N ILE A 200 -6.20 15.55 -22.66
CA ILE A 200 -6.05 15.58 -24.12
C ILE A 200 -4.58 15.82 -24.48
N GLU A 201 -3.92 16.77 -23.84
CA GLU A 201 -2.51 17.08 -24.11
C GLU A 201 -1.59 15.91 -23.75
N ALA A 202 -1.84 15.25 -22.61
CA ALA A 202 -1.11 14.05 -22.20
C ALA A 202 -1.23 12.92 -23.23
N ALA A 203 -2.43 12.70 -23.74
CA ALA A 203 -2.69 11.69 -24.77
C ALA A 203 -1.99 12.02 -26.08
N ARG A 204 -1.94 13.29 -26.46
CA ARG A 204 -1.21 13.73 -27.67
C ARG A 204 0.29 13.51 -27.52
N GLU A 205 0.87 13.91 -26.38
CA GLU A 205 2.29 13.71 -26.11
C GLU A 205 2.66 12.20 -26.14
N ALA A 206 1.80 11.35 -25.56
CA ALA A 206 1.99 9.91 -25.58
C ALA A 206 2.01 9.35 -27.01
N ALA A 207 1.12 9.82 -27.87
CA ALA A 207 1.09 9.43 -29.29
C ALA A 207 2.34 9.91 -30.03
N GLN A 208 2.79 11.15 -29.78
CA GLN A 208 3.98 11.72 -30.41
C GLN A 208 5.25 10.96 -30.05
N LYS A 209 5.38 10.48 -28.82
CA LYS A 209 6.52 9.65 -28.38
C LYS A 209 6.63 8.37 -29.20
N ASP A 210 5.51 7.82 -29.64
CA ASP A 210 5.45 6.63 -30.50
C ASP A 210 5.52 6.96 -31.99
N GLY A 211 5.74 8.22 -32.36
CA GLY A 211 5.75 8.66 -33.74
C GLY A 211 4.38 8.62 -34.43
N LYS A 212 3.29 8.64 -33.64
CA LYS A 212 1.91 8.55 -34.11
C LYS A 212 1.21 9.90 -34.05
N ALA A 213 0.34 10.17 -35.03
CA ALA A 213 -0.60 11.27 -34.97
C ALA A 213 -1.79 10.90 -34.07
N GLY A 214 -2.50 11.89 -33.58
CA GLY A 214 -3.68 11.69 -32.75
C GLY A 214 -3.37 11.63 -31.26
N TRP A 215 -4.16 10.86 -30.53
CA TRP A 215 -4.16 10.82 -29.07
C TRP A 215 -4.11 9.34 -28.60
N LYS A 216 -3.09 9.02 -27.80
CA LYS A 216 -2.89 7.67 -27.28
C LYS A 216 -3.39 7.57 -25.86
N PHE A 217 -4.27 6.59 -25.60
CA PHE A 217 -4.75 6.22 -24.28
C PHE A 217 -4.20 4.85 -23.88
N THR A 218 -3.84 4.71 -22.62
CA THR A 218 -3.27 3.48 -22.04
C THR A 218 -4.13 2.99 -20.88
N LEU A 219 -3.76 1.87 -20.27
CA LEU A 219 -4.43 1.34 -19.08
C LEU A 219 -3.75 1.77 -17.77
N HIS A 220 -2.75 2.64 -17.84
CA HIS A 220 -2.27 3.34 -16.64
C HIS A 220 -3.37 4.27 -16.13
N PHE A 221 -3.57 4.27 -14.81
CA PHE A 221 -4.74 4.92 -14.22
C PHE A 221 -4.92 6.40 -14.61
N PRO A 222 -3.86 7.23 -14.65
CA PRO A 222 -3.99 8.62 -15.08
C PRO A 222 -4.42 8.82 -16.53
N SER A 223 -4.20 7.84 -17.40
CA SER A 223 -4.67 7.85 -18.80
C SER A 223 -6.09 7.27 -18.91
N TYR A 224 -6.36 6.19 -18.19
CA TYR A 224 -7.60 5.44 -18.23
C TYR A 224 -8.78 6.13 -17.55
N PHE A 225 -8.60 6.51 -16.28
CA PHE A 225 -9.73 6.95 -15.46
C PHE A 225 -10.38 8.26 -15.93
N PRO A 226 -9.64 9.28 -16.39
CA PRO A 226 -10.26 10.49 -16.94
C PRO A 226 -11.19 10.22 -18.12
N VAL A 227 -10.91 9.22 -18.94
CA VAL A 227 -11.82 8.82 -20.02
C VAL A 227 -13.13 8.31 -19.45
N LEU A 228 -13.10 7.45 -18.46
CA LEU A 228 -14.30 6.90 -17.82
C LEU A 228 -15.12 7.99 -17.11
N GLN A 229 -14.45 8.96 -16.54
CA GLN A 229 -15.07 10.03 -15.76
C GLN A 229 -15.64 11.17 -16.63
N TYR A 230 -14.96 11.53 -17.73
CA TYR A 230 -15.25 12.75 -18.47
C TYR A 230 -15.64 12.58 -19.93
N ALA A 231 -15.22 11.50 -20.60
CA ALA A 231 -15.47 11.37 -22.04
C ALA A 231 -16.97 11.24 -22.35
N GLU A 232 -17.48 12.09 -23.20
CA GLU A 232 -18.89 12.01 -23.67
C GLU A 232 -19.09 10.83 -24.62
N ASN A 233 -18.05 10.40 -25.30
CA ASN A 233 -18.10 9.25 -26.22
C ASN A 233 -18.23 7.94 -25.44
N ARG A 234 -19.44 7.40 -25.41
CA ARG A 234 -19.75 6.16 -24.69
C ARG A 234 -18.95 4.96 -25.21
N ALA A 235 -18.75 4.89 -26.53
CA ALA A 235 -18.00 3.80 -27.15
C ALA A 235 -16.53 3.80 -26.71
N LEU A 236 -15.93 4.98 -26.54
CA LEU A 236 -14.56 5.12 -26.04
C LEU A 236 -14.48 4.63 -24.58
N ARG A 237 -15.44 5.03 -23.74
CA ARG A 237 -15.52 4.53 -22.35
C ARG A 237 -15.65 3.02 -22.30
N GLU A 238 -16.53 2.43 -23.11
CA GLU A 238 -16.72 0.98 -23.18
C GLU A 238 -15.43 0.26 -23.60
N THR A 239 -14.77 0.74 -24.65
CA THR A 239 -13.54 0.13 -25.16
C THR A 239 -12.45 0.06 -24.09
N LEU A 240 -12.19 1.18 -23.41
CA LEU A 240 -11.18 1.23 -22.36
C LEU A 240 -11.59 0.46 -21.11
N TYR A 241 -12.85 0.50 -20.73
CA TYR A 241 -13.36 -0.26 -19.59
C TYR A 241 -13.20 -1.77 -19.79
N ARG A 242 -13.58 -2.29 -20.97
CA ARG A 242 -13.44 -3.71 -21.28
C ARG A 242 -11.98 -4.15 -21.26
N ALA A 243 -11.10 -3.35 -21.83
CA ALA A 243 -9.67 -3.61 -21.81
C ALA A 243 -9.12 -3.66 -20.38
N TYR A 244 -9.48 -2.70 -19.55
CA TYR A 244 -9.03 -2.60 -18.17
C TYR A 244 -9.56 -3.74 -17.29
N ALA A 245 -10.86 -4.01 -17.38
CA ALA A 245 -11.54 -5.02 -16.56
C ALA A 245 -11.16 -6.46 -16.88
N THR A 246 -10.55 -6.71 -18.04
CA THR A 246 -10.15 -8.05 -18.49
C THR A 246 -8.65 -8.29 -18.47
N ARG A 247 -7.88 -7.34 -17.93
CA ARG A 247 -6.41 -7.48 -17.83
C ARG A 247 -6.03 -8.77 -17.12
N ALA A 248 -4.95 -9.38 -17.57
CA ALA A 248 -4.38 -10.59 -16.99
C ALA A 248 -5.41 -11.73 -16.83
N SER A 249 -6.30 -11.87 -17.83
CA SER A 249 -7.32 -12.92 -17.85
C SER A 249 -7.38 -13.58 -19.22
N GLU A 250 -8.20 -14.63 -19.32
CA GLU A 250 -8.48 -15.32 -20.58
C GLU A 250 -9.15 -14.41 -21.62
N LEU A 251 -9.78 -13.33 -21.18
CA LEU A 251 -10.40 -12.34 -22.06
C LEU A 251 -9.45 -11.20 -22.45
N GLY A 252 -8.27 -11.15 -21.87
CA GLY A 252 -7.27 -10.11 -22.15
C GLY A 252 -6.91 -10.01 -23.62
N PRO A 253 -6.62 -11.12 -24.33
CA PRO A 253 -6.31 -11.07 -25.77
C PRO A 253 -7.43 -10.49 -26.62
N GLN A 254 -8.68 -10.73 -26.24
CA GLN A 254 -9.83 -10.25 -27.01
C GLN A 254 -10.07 -8.74 -26.85
N TYR A 255 -9.95 -8.22 -25.62
CA TYR A 255 -10.34 -6.84 -25.30
C TYR A 255 -9.17 -5.89 -25.05
N GLY A 256 -8.05 -6.40 -24.57
CA GLY A 256 -6.91 -5.59 -24.16
C GLY A 256 -5.65 -5.80 -24.98
N GLY A 257 -5.67 -6.61 -26.02
CA GLY A 257 -4.50 -6.92 -26.82
C GLY A 257 -3.40 -7.67 -26.03
N GLY A 258 -3.77 -8.26 -24.90
CA GLY A 258 -2.86 -9.03 -24.06
C GLY A 258 -2.51 -10.39 -24.63
N LYS A 259 -1.55 -11.05 -24.01
CA LYS A 259 -1.15 -12.41 -24.35
C LYS A 259 -1.83 -13.43 -23.45
N ALA A 260 -2.15 -14.60 -24.01
CA ALA A 260 -2.75 -15.69 -23.24
C ALA A 260 -1.88 -16.13 -22.05
N GLU A 261 -0.56 -16.02 -22.16
CA GLU A 261 0.41 -16.37 -21.12
C GLU A 261 0.35 -15.43 -19.90
N TRP A 262 -0.29 -14.26 -20.02
CA TRP A 262 -0.48 -13.32 -18.92
C TRP A 262 -1.75 -13.58 -18.09
N ASP A 263 -2.48 -14.63 -18.40
CA ASP A 263 -3.69 -15.01 -17.67
C ASP A 263 -3.33 -15.52 -16.27
N ASN A 264 -3.82 -14.81 -15.24
CA ASN A 264 -3.57 -15.12 -13.84
C ASN A 264 -4.56 -16.11 -13.23
N THR A 265 -5.52 -16.62 -13.98
CA THR A 265 -6.57 -17.49 -13.44
C THR A 265 -5.99 -18.74 -12.77
N ALA A 266 -5.06 -19.43 -13.42
CA ALA A 266 -4.40 -20.61 -12.86
C ALA A 266 -3.51 -20.25 -11.67
N ILE A 267 -2.82 -19.11 -11.71
CA ILE A 267 -1.97 -18.62 -10.62
C ILE A 267 -2.79 -18.41 -9.36
N VAL A 268 -3.94 -17.74 -9.48
CA VAL A 268 -4.86 -17.52 -8.34
C VAL A 268 -5.29 -18.85 -7.71
N ALA A 269 -5.71 -19.81 -8.53
CA ALA A 269 -6.12 -21.13 -8.04
C ALA A 269 -4.97 -21.86 -7.34
N ASP A 270 -3.77 -21.81 -7.91
CA ASP A 270 -2.60 -22.47 -7.35
C ASP A 270 -2.14 -21.82 -6.04
N GLU A 271 -2.15 -20.49 -5.96
CA GLU A 271 -1.85 -19.78 -4.70
C GLU A 271 -2.81 -20.20 -3.58
N LEU A 272 -4.11 -20.29 -3.88
CA LEU A 272 -5.11 -20.69 -2.89
C LEU A 272 -4.92 -22.12 -2.42
N LYS A 273 -4.57 -23.03 -3.32
CA LYS A 273 -4.26 -24.43 -2.98
C LYS A 273 -3.04 -24.53 -2.05
N LEU A 274 -1.98 -23.79 -2.36
CA LEU A 274 -0.76 -23.77 -1.57
C LEU A 274 -1.00 -23.16 -0.18
N ARG A 275 -1.77 -22.08 -0.10
CA ARG A 275 -2.15 -21.45 1.19
C ARG A 275 -2.97 -22.41 2.06
N ARG A 276 -3.89 -23.14 1.47
CA ARG A 276 -4.70 -24.12 2.17
C ARG A 276 -3.82 -25.26 2.72
N GLU A 277 -2.90 -25.78 1.93
CA GLU A 277 -1.94 -26.82 2.37
C GLU A 277 -1.04 -26.30 3.49
N GLU A 278 -0.52 -25.09 3.37
CA GLU A 278 0.27 -24.43 4.42
C GLU A 278 -0.49 -24.40 5.75
N ALA A 279 -1.74 -23.90 5.73
CA ALA A 279 -2.56 -23.82 6.92
C ALA A 279 -2.79 -25.21 7.56
N GLN A 280 -3.10 -26.21 6.74
CA GLN A 280 -3.31 -27.57 7.22
C GLN A 280 -2.06 -28.18 7.84
N MET A 281 -0.89 -27.96 7.22
CA MET A 281 0.39 -28.42 7.77
C MET A 281 0.68 -27.79 9.14
N LEU A 282 0.33 -26.52 9.33
CA LEU A 282 0.52 -25.81 10.60
C LEU A 282 -0.56 -26.10 11.65
N GLY A 283 -1.57 -26.91 11.31
CA GLY A 283 -2.64 -27.27 12.23
C GLY A 283 -3.77 -26.26 12.35
N TYR A 284 -3.85 -25.31 11.43
CA TYR A 284 -4.97 -24.36 11.36
C TYR A 284 -6.11 -24.90 10.46
N ARG A 285 -7.32 -24.41 10.68
CA ARG A 285 -8.48 -24.80 9.87
C ARG A 285 -8.40 -24.25 8.45
N ASN A 286 -7.86 -23.06 8.29
CA ASN A 286 -7.76 -22.34 7.02
C ASN A 286 -6.64 -21.31 7.06
N PHE A 287 -6.31 -20.77 5.90
CA PHE A 287 -5.25 -19.76 5.79
C PHE A 287 -5.61 -18.42 6.47
N ALA A 288 -6.89 -18.09 6.58
CA ALA A 288 -7.31 -16.88 7.28
C ALA A 288 -6.83 -16.90 8.74
N GLU A 289 -6.89 -18.04 9.41
CA GLU A 289 -6.37 -18.18 10.77
C GLU A 289 -4.86 -17.98 10.84
N VAL A 290 -4.11 -18.49 9.87
CA VAL A 290 -2.65 -18.26 9.75
C VAL A 290 -2.36 -16.78 9.59
N SER A 291 -3.06 -16.14 8.68
CA SER A 291 -2.90 -14.70 8.40
C SER A 291 -3.19 -13.83 9.63
N LEU A 292 -4.18 -14.19 10.41
CA LEU A 292 -4.58 -13.40 11.59
C LEU A 292 -3.68 -13.61 12.81
N ALA A 293 -2.88 -14.68 12.86
CA ALA A 293 -2.06 -14.99 14.02
C ALA A 293 -1.19 -13.81 14.51
N PRO A 294 -0.55 -12.99 13.64
CA PRO A 294 0.21 -11.82 14.07
C PRO A 294 -0.61 -10.52 14.13
N LYS A 295 -1.93 -10.55 13.93
CA LYS A 295 -2.79 -9.36 13.81
C LYS A 295 -3.57 -9.08 15.08
N MET A 296 -4.23 -7.91 15.14
CA MET A 296 -5.10 -7.50 16.24
C MET A 296 -6.38 -8.33 16.30
N ALA A 297 -7.00 -8.60 15.15
CA ALA A 297 -8.22 -9.40 15.06
C ALA A 297 -7.94 -10.83 15.55
N GLU A 298 -8.83 -11.34 16.38
CA GLU A 298 -8.62 -12.61 17.09
C GLU A 298 -9.03 -13.84 16.27
N SER A 299 -9.99 -13.66 15.34
CA SER A 299 -10.52 -14.76 14.53
C SER A 299 -11.10 -14.28 13.21
N PRO A 300 -11.16 -15.14 12.18
CA PRO A 300 -11.89 -14.82 10.96
C PRO A 300 -13.36 -14.46 11.20
N GLN A 301 -14.00 -15.08 12.17
CA GLN A 301 -15.40 -14.82 12.53
C GLN A 301 -15.59 -13.41 13.08
N GLN A 302 -14.63 -12.92 13.87
CA GLN A 302 -14.65 -11.52 14.34
C GLN A 302 -14.57 -10.54 13.17
N VAL A 303 -13.69 -10.80 12.21
CA VAL A 303 -13.55 -9.98 11.01
C VAL A 303 -14.84 -9.98 10.17
N ILE A 304 -15.40 -11.16 9.93
CA ILE A 304 -16.66 -11.31 9.16
C ILE A 304 -17.78 -10.55 9.84
N ALA A 305 -17.94 -10.69 11.17
CA ALA A 305 -18.97 -9.97 11.92
C ALA A 305 -18.78 -8.44 11.83
N PHE A 306 -17.55 -7.96 11.91
CA PHE A 306 -17.22 -6.55 11.75
C PHE A 306 -17.62 -6.03 10.35
N LEU A 307 -17.28 -6.77 9.29
CA LEU A 307 -17.61 -6.40 7.91
C LEU A 307 -19.12 -6.47 7.65
N GLU A 308 -19.80 -7.47 8.19
CA GLU A 308 -21.28 -7.59 8.10
C GLU A 308 -21.98 -6.41 8.79
N ASP A 309 -21.51 -5.97 9.94
CA ASP A 309 -22.08 -4.81 10.64
C ASP A 309 -21.92 -3.54 9.79
N LEU A 310 -20.72 -3.31 9.23
CA LEU A 310 -20.48 -2.18 8.33
C LEU A 310 -21.37 -2.25 7.09
N ALA A 311 -21.51 -3.43 6.48
CA ALA A 311 -22.34 -3.63 5.30
C ALA A 311 -23.80 -3.32 5.60
N THR A 312 -24.31 -3.78 6.74
CA THR A 312 -25.67 -3.51 7.19
C THR A 312 -25.93 -2.02 7.37
N ARG A 313 -25.00 -1.30 7.95
CA ARG A 313 -25.10 0.15 8.16
C ARG A 313 -25.00 0.94 6.85
N ALA A 314 -24.15 0.50 5.91
CA ALA A 314 -23.93 1.18 4.64
C ALA A 314 -25.03 0.91 3.62
N ARG A 315 -25.70 -0.24 3.69
CA ARG A 315 -26.66 -0.69 2.67
C ARG A 315 -27.78 0.32 2.36
N PRO A 316 -28.49 0.90 3.34
CA PRO A 316 -29.52 1.90 3.04
C PRO A 316 -28.98 3.12 2.32
N HIS A 317 -27.77 3.57 2.67
CA HIS A 317 -27.11 4.70 2.01
C HIS A 317 -26.71 4.35 0.58
N ALA A 318 -26.20 3.15 0.35
CA ALA A 318 -25.82 2.69 -0.98
C ALA A 318 -27.05 2.50 -1.89
N ASP A 319 -28.15 1.95 -1.38
CA ASP A 319 -29.41 1.83 -2.13
C ASP A 319 -29.89 3.21 -2.60
N LYS A 320 -29.89 4.19 -1.70
CA LYS A 320 -30.25 5.56 -2.03
C LYS A 320 -29.31 6.16 -3.07
N ASP A 321 -27.99 6.03 -2.88
CA ASP A 321 -26.98 6.54 -3.81
C ASP A 321 -27.20 5.96 -5.22
N TRP A 322 -27.43 4.66 -5.31
CA TRP A 322 -27.62 3.98 -6.58
C TRP A 322 -28.93 4.39 -7.29
N ASP A 323 -30.04 4.49 -6.54
CA ASP A 323 -31.32 4.94 -7.08
C ASP A 323 -31.25 6.38 -7.57
N GLU A 324 -30.59 7.27 -6.83
CA GLU A 324 -30.37 8.67 -7.26
C GLU A 324 -29.53 8.74 -8.55
N LEU A 325 -28.47 7.93 -8.64
CA LEU A 325 -27.61 7.90 -9.82
C LEU A 325 -28.36 7.40 -11.05
N ARG A 326 -29.10 6.28 -10.92
CA ARG A 326 -29.89 5.72 -12.03
C ARG A 326 -30.96 6.70 -12.51
N THR A 327 -31.66 7.32 -11.59
CA THR A 327 -32.70 8.31 -11.89
C THR A 327 -32.13 9.51 -12.64
N PHE A 328 -31.00 10.04 -12.16
CA PHE A 328 -30.30 11.13 -12.80
C PHE A 328 -29.82 10.76 -14.21
N ALA A 329 -29.19 9.60 -14.37
CA ALA A 329 -28.69 9.14 -15.65
C ALA A 329 -29.80 8.98 -16.70
N ALA A 330 -30.92 8.40 -16.32
CA ALA A 330 -32.06 8.22 -17.21
C ALA A 330 -32.69 9.57 -17.62
N LYS A 331 -32.84 10.47 -16.65
CA LYS A 331 -33.52 11.78 -16.87
C LYS A 331 -32.63 12.79 -17.58
N GLU A 332 -31.38 12.93 -17.13
CA GLU A 332 -30.50 14.03 -17.57
C GLU A 332 -29.48 13.61 -18.64
N LEU A 333 -29.11 12.32 -18.70
CA LEU A 333 -28.09 11.82 -19.62
C LEU A 333 -28.63 10.90 -20.72
N GLY A 334 -29.95 10.59 -20.69
CA GLY A 334 -30.56 9.70 -21.65
C GLY A 334 -30.09 8.25 -21.55
N LEU A 335 -29.50 7.86 -20.41
CA LEU A 335 -29.03 6.51 -20.14
C LEU A 335 -30.09 5.76 -19.33
N ALA A 336 -30.97 5.03 -20.03
CA ALA A 336 -32.06 4.28 -19.40
C ALA A 336 -31.51 3.18 -18.47
N GLU A 337 -30.38 2.58 -18.84
CA GLU A 337 -29.65 1.63 -18.02
C GLU A 337 -28.18 2.05 -17.96
N LEU A 338 -27.62 2.04 -16.76
CA LEU A 338 -26.21 2.30 -16.56
C LEU A 338 -25.40 1.02 -16.83
N ALA A 339 -24.60 1.05 -17.88
CA ALA A 339 -23.56 0.05 -18.09
C ALA A 339 -22.39 0.35 -17.11
N PRO A 340 -21.51 -0.64 -16.86
CA PRO A 340 -20.36 -0.43 -15.97
C PRO A 340 -19.47 0.76 -16.38
N TRP A 341 -19.32 1.01 -17.66
CA TRP A 341 -18.53 2.14 -18.21
C TRP A 341 -19.25 3.49 -18.14
N ASP A 342 -20.48 3.51 -17.70
CA ASP A 342 -21.27 4.75 -17.52
C ASP A 342 -21.25 5.27 -16.08
N VAL A 343 -20.92 4.42 -15.11
CA VAL A 343 -21.09 4.73 -13.69
C VAL A 343 -20.24 5.92 -13.26
N ALA A 344 -18.95 5.91 -13.55
CA ALA A 344 -18.05 7.00 -13.19
C ALA A 344 -18.42 8.30 -13.91
N TYR A 345 -18.81 8.21 -15.17
CA TYR A 345 -19.27 9.35 -15.97
C TYR A 345 -20.54 9.99 -15.39
N ALA A 346 -21.55 9.17 -15.13
CA ALA A 346 -22.81 9.64 -14.56
C ALA A 346 -22.62 10.22 -13.14
N ALA A 347 -21.78 9.58 -12.33
CA ALA A 347 -21.47 10.06 -10.99
C ALA A 347 -20.81 11.45 -11.00
N GLU A 348 -19.85 11.67 -11.91
CA GLU A 348 -19.21 12.99 -12.06
C GLU A 348 -20.20 14.06 -12.51
N LYS A 349 -21.06 13.75 -13.46
CA LYS A 349 -22.11 14.66 -13.93
C LYS A 349 -23.10 15.02 -12.80
N LEU A 350 -23.52 14.03 -12.01
CA LEU A 350 -24.38 14.24 -10.87
C LEU A 350 -23.72 15.11 -9.81
N ARG A 351 -22.46 14.85 -9.51
CA ARG A 351 -21.68 15.66 -8.56
C ARG A 351 -21.55 17.10 -9.01
N GLN A 352 -21.22 17.32 -10.29
CA GLN A 352 -21.14 18.68 -10.87
C GLN A 352 -22.49 19.40 -10.77
N GLN A 353 -23.59 18.73 -11.10
CA GLN A 353 -24.91 19.33 -11.02
C GLN A 353 -25.30 19.66 -9.56
N ARG A 354 -25.05 18.73 -8.63
CA ARG A 354 -25.48 18.86 -7.23
C ARG A 354 -24.65 19.86 -6.45
N TYR A 355 -23.34 19.89 -6.68
CA TYR A 355 -22.39 20.67 -5.89
C TYR A 355 -21.74 21.80 -6.68
N ALA A 356 -21.98 21.89 -7.96
CA ALA A 356 -21.52 22.97 -8.87
C ALA A 356 -19.99 23.12 -8.92
N PHE A 357 -19.25 22.01 -8.90
CA PHE A 357 -17.81 21.99 -9.17
C PHE A 357 -17.39 20.69 -9.82
N SER A 358 -16.19 20.66 -10.41
CA SER A 358 -15.58 19.45 -10.95
C SER A 358 -14.24 19.16 -10.28
N GLU A 359 -13.82 17.90 -10.29
CA GLU A 359 -12.49 17.49 -9.83
C GLU A 359 -11.39 18.20 -10.61
N ASN A 360 -11.59 18.42 -11.90
CA ASN A 360 -10.63 19.13 -12.73
C ASN A 360 -10.47 20.61 -12.33
N GLU A 361 -11.54 21.27 -11.88
CA GLU A 361 -11.48 22.63 -11.36
C GLU A 361 -10.66 22.69 -10.07
N VAL A 362 -10.94 21.80 -9.14
CA VAL A 362 -10.23 21.69 -7.84
C VAL A 362 -8.75 21.42 -8.05
N LYS A 363 -8.41 20.52 -8.95
CA LYS A 363 -7.06 20.07 -9.27
C LYS A 363 -6.13 21.25 -9.62
N GLN A 364 -6.63 22.30 -10.28
CA GLN A 364 -5.83 23.45 -10.68
C GLN A 364 -5.23 24.19 -9.48
N TYR A 365 -5.78 24.04 -8.28
CA TYR A 365 -5.30 24.68 -7.06
C TYR A 365 -4.23 23.88 -6.32
N PHE A 366 -3.92 22.64 -6.76
CA PHE A 366 -2.97 21.77 -6.10
C PHE A 366 -1.82 21.34 -7.02
N PRO A 367 -1.03 22.30 -7.52
CA PRO A 367 0.22 21.95 -8.19
C PRO A 367 1.18 21.30 -7.21
N GLU A 368 2.06 20.43 -7.69
CA GLU A 368 2.99 19.67 -6.86
C GLU A 368 3.72 20.51 -5.80
N PRO A 369 4.36 21.65 -6.13
CA PRO A 369 5.09 22.42 -5.13
C PRO A 369 4.21 22.88 -3.96
N ALA A 370 2.99 23.33 -4.26
CA ALA A 370 2.03 23.77 -3.24
C ALA A 370 1.56 22.61 -2.36
N ALA A 371 1.24 21.46 -2.97
CA ALA A 371 0.80 20.27 -2.26
C ALA A 371 1.89 19.76 -1.29
N LEU A 372 3.13 19.69 -1.74
CA LEU A 372 4.25 19.25 -0.89
C LEU A 372 4.50 20.25 0.24
N LYS A 373 4.48 21.56 -0.05
CA LYS A 373 4.65 22.58 1.00
C LYS A 373 3.58 22.45 2.08
N GLY A 374 2.33 22.22 1.68
CA GLY A 374 1.22 22.04 2.61
C GLY A 374 1.39 20.81 3.48
N LEU A 375 1.72 19.67 2.89
CA LEU A 375 1.99 18.43 3.61
C LEU A 375 3.12 18.61 4.64
N PHE A 376 4.21 19.25 4.23
CA PHE A 376 5.36 19.49 5.11
C PHE A 376 5.01 20.44 6.24
N THR A 377 4.22 21.48 5.97
CA THR A 377 3.76 22.42 7.00
C THR A 377 2.91 21.73 8.07
N VAL A 378 1.96 20.88 7.66
CA VAL A 378 1.15 20.08 8.60
C VAL A 378 2.05 19.21 9.47
N THR A 379 2.98 18.50 8.86
CA THR A 379 3.92 17.62 9.55
C THR A 379 4.80 18.38 10.55
N GLU A 380 5.36 19.50 10.12
CA GLU A 380 6.21 20.33 10.97
C GLU A 380 5.45 20.90 12.17
N THR A 381 4.21 21.34 11.93
CA THR A 381 3.35 21.91 12.98
C THR A 381 2.95 20.88 14.02
N LEU A 382 2.52 19.70 13.58
CA LEU A 382 2.05 18.65 14.47
C LEU A 382 3.18 17.95 15.23
N PHE A 383 4.27 17.66 14.54
CA PHE A 383 5.29 16.74 15.05
C PHE A 383 6.63 17.41 15.38
N GLY A 384 6.75 18.72 15.19
CA GLY A 384 7.91 19.48 15.64
C GLY A 384 9.19 19.17 14.89
N VAL A 385 9.10 18.78 13.65
CA VAL A 385 10.25 18.50 12.75
C VAL A 385 10.33 19.54 11.65
N ARG A 386 11.42 19.51 10.88
CA ARG A 386 11.60 20.29 9.66
C ARG A 386 11.94 19.36 8.52
N ILE A 387 11.32 19.59 7.35
CA ILE A 387 11.54 18.81 6.14
C ILE A 387 12.21 19.72 5.12
N LYS A 388 13.36 19.28 4.62
CA LYS A 388 14.18 20.05 3.67
C LYS A 388 14.55 19.18 2.48
N PRO A 389 14.72 19.77 1.28
CA PRO A 389 15.36 19.07 0.18
C PRO A 389 16.76 18.56 0.58
N ASP A 390 17.12 17.41 0.07
CA ASP A 390 18.42 16.78 0.26
C ASP A 390 18.86 16.14 -1.05
N GLU A 391 20.05 15.60 -1.09
CA GLU A 391 20.61 15.02 -2.29
C GLU A 391 20.97 13.56 -2.07
N ALA A 392 20.61 12.72 -3.01
CA ALA A 392 20.97 11.31 -3.05
C ALA A 392 20.94 10.80 -4.50
N PRO A 393 21.69 9.74 -4.82
CA PRO A 393 21.49 9.03 -6.07
C PRO A 393 20.04 8.50 -6.16
N VAL A 394 19.46 8.59 -7.35
CA VAL A 394 18.08 8.17 -7.59
C VAL A 394 18.02 7.28 -8.83
N TRP A 395 16.90 6.56 -8.99
CA TRP A 395 16.68 5.62 -10.09
C TRP A 395 15.99 6.23 -11.31
N HIS A 396 15.47 7.45 -11.17
CA HIS A 396 14.80 8.19 -12.24
C HIS A 396 14.90 9.68 -11.97
N LYS A 397 14.99 10.48 -13.03
CA LYS A 397 15.16 11.94 -12.96
C LYS A 397 14.07 12.69 -12.19
N ASP A 398 12.86 12.13 -12.14
CA ASP A 398 11.69 12.76 -11.47
C ASP A 398 11.61 12.41 -9.99
N VAL A 399 12.45 11.53 -9.49
CA VAL A 399 12.49 11.16 -8.06
C VAL A 399 13.13 12.29 -7.27
N ARG A 400 12.47 12.68 -6.18
CA ARG A 400 12.97 13.71 -5.26
C ARG A 400 13.43 13.07 -3.96
N PHE A 401 14.30 13.78 -3.25
CA PHE A 401 14.88 13.30 -1.99
C PHE A 401 14.84 14.40 -0.94
N PHE A 402 14.50 14.03 0.29
CA PHE A 402 14.30 14.96 1.39
C PHE A 402 14.91 14.43 2.68
N ARG A 403 15.24 15.37 3.59
CA ARG A 403 15.65 15.07 4.95
C ARG A 403 14.64 15.59 5.96
N VAL A 404 14.48 14.85 7.04
CA VAL A 404 13.68 15.24 8.21
C VAL A 404 14.63 15.53 9.35
N GLU A 405 14.56 16.72 9.91
CA GLU A 405 15.43 17.19 10.99
C GLU A 405 14.62 17.53 12.24
N ASN A 406 15.25 17.37 13.40
CA ASN A 406 14.79 18.03 14.61
C ASN A 406 15.01 19.56 14.51
N ARG A 407 14.41 20.33 15.41
CA ARG A 407 14.56 21.79 15.42
C ARG A 407 16.00 22.24 15.65
N ASP A 408 16.83 21.42 16.29
CA ASP A 408 18.26 21.70 16.50
C ASP A 408 19.13 21.38 15.27
N GLY A 409 18.52 20.92 14.18
CA GLY A 409 19.20 20.57 12.92
C GLY A 409 19.72 19.14 12.86
N SER A 410 19.56 18.35 13.93
CA SER A 410 19.98 16.93 13.90
C SER A 410 19.11 16.11 12.96
N LEU A 411 19.72 15.18 12.23
CA LEU A 411 19.04 14.32 11.27
C LEU A 411 18.17 13.29 12.00
N VAL A 412 16.87 13.23 11.62
CA VAL A 412 15.93 12.23 12.11
C VAL A 412 15.79 11.11 11.10
N ALA A 413 15.55 11.45 9.83
CA ALA A 413 15.25 10.50 8.77
C ALA A 413 15.41 11.13 7.39
N GLN A 414 15.31 10.30 6.35
CA GLN A 414 15.31 10.75 4.96
C GLN A 414 14.30 9.93 4.15
N PHE A 415 13.84 10.48 3.03
CA PHE A 415 12.92 9.75 2.16
C PHE A 415 13.06 10.13 0.70
N TYR A 416 12.82 9.14 -0.16
CA TYR A 416 12.64 9.31 -1.60
C TYR A 416 11.17 9.50 -1.89
N LEU A 417 10.87 10.36 -2.87
CA LEU A 417 9.51 10.65 -3.31
C LEU A 417 9.40 10.44 -4.82
N ASP A 418 8.73 9.38 -5.22
CA ASP A 418 8.52 8.98 -6.61
C ASP A 418 7.05 9.11 -6.97
N LEU A 419 6.64 10.26 -7.52
CA LEU A 419 5.24 10.67 -7.62
C LEU A 419 4.53 10.21 -8.88
N TYR A 420 5.23 10.06 -10.02
CA TYR A 420 4.56 9.99 -11.32
C TYR A 420 4.51 8.58 -11.88
N ALA A 421 3.37 8.27 -12.54
CA ALA A 421 3.23 7.05 -13.31
C ALA A 421 4.18 7.06 -14.52
N ARG A 422 4.71 5.89 -14.88
CA ARG A 422 5.53 5.68 -16.06
C ARG A 422 5.56 4.21 -16.44
N GLU A 423 5.98 3.93 -17.66
CA GLU A 423 6.25 2.56 -18.11
C GLU A 423 7.35 1.92 -17.23
N GLY A 424 7.19 0.65 -16.91
CA GLY A 424 8.13 -0.08 -16.05
C GLY A 424 7.95 0.18 -14.55
N LYS A 425 6.97 0.97 -14.15
CA LYS A 425 6.61 1.22 -12.76
C LYS A 425 5.24 0.60 -12.45
N ARG A 426 5.18 -0.16 -11.37
CA ARG A 426 3.93 -0.80 -10.94
C ARG A 426 2.92 0.26 -10.52
N GLY A 427 1.64 -0.01 -10.79
CA GLY A 427 0.52 0.87 -10.42
C GLY A 427 0.25 0.87 -8.92
N GLY A 428 -0.57 1.82 -8.49
CA GLY A 428 -0.94 2.03 -7.10
C GLY A 428 0.01 2.98 -6.36
N ALA A 429 -0.20 3.09 -5.07
CA ALA A 429 0.68 3.88 -4.20
C ALA A 429 1.08 3.01 -3.02
N TRP A 430 2.31 3.19 -2.54
CA TRP A 430 2.83 2.44 -1.40
C TRP A 430 4.01 3.15 -0.75
N MET A 431 4.26 2.76 0.50
CA MET A 431 5.49 3.07 1.23
C MET A 431 6.30 1.79 1.40
N ASP A 432 7.62 1.89 1.31
CA ASP A 432 8.53 0.79 1.63
C ASP A 432 9.71 1.33 2.43
N ASP A 433 10.37 0.47 3.19
CA ASP A 433 11.54 0.84 3.98
C ASP A 433 12.82 0.59 3.20
N ALA A 434 13.61 1.65 3.01
CA ALA A 434 14.94 1.54 2.44
C ALA A 434 15.97 1.13 3.50
N ARG A 435 15.80 1.66 4.70
CA ARG A 435 16.66 1.42 5.85
C ARG A 435 15.87 1.69 7.13
N SER A 436 15.98 0.79 8.12
CA SER A 436 15.31 0.93 9.40
C SER A 436 16.25 1.56 10.43
N ARG A 437 15.66 2.27 11.40
CA ARG A 437 16.40 2.81 12.53
C ARG A 437 16.98 1.68 13.39
N ALA A 438 18.22 1.82 13.76
CA ALA A 438 18.89 0.93 14.72
C ALA A 438 19.95 1.71 15.47
N LYS A 439 20.23 1.31 16.70
CA LYS A 439 21.34 1.85 17.49
C LYS A 439 22.30 0.74 17.85
N ARG A 440 23.57 0.96 17.53
CA ARG A 440 24.65 0.02 17.87
C ARG A 440 25.74 0.81 18.61
N GLY A 441 25.85 0.57 19.91
CA GLY A 441 26.73 1.38 20.76
C GLY A 441 26.23 2.83 20.81
N SER A 442 27.09 3.78 20.41
CA SER A 442 26.75 5.20 20.28
C SER A 442 26.21 5.59 18.91
N ASP A 443 26.35 4.71 17.91
CA ASP A 443 26.01 5.00 16.53
C ASP A 443 24.54 4.71 16.23
N VAL A 444 23.84 5.71 15.70
CA VAL A 444 22.43 5.59 15.29
C VAL A 444 22.36 5.54 13.78
N GLN A 445 21.81 4.42 13.27
CA GLN A 445 21.40 4.31 11.87
C GLN A 445 20.03 4.95 11.75
N THR A 446 19.91 6.03 10.96
CA THR A 446 18.64 6.73 10.78
C THR A 446 17.77 6.04 9.72
N PRO A 447 16.44 6.09 9.87
CA PRO A 447 15.55 5.45 8.91
C PRO A 447 15.49 6.21 7.58
N VAL A 448 15.26 5.45 6.50
CA VAL A 448 15.03 5.97 5.15
C VAL A 448 13.82 5.26 4.56
N ALA A 449 12.90 6.03 3.99
CA ALA A 449 11.67 5.52 3.39
C ALA A 449 11.64 5.74 1.87
N TYR A 450 10.97 4.83 1.16
CA TYR A 450 10.50 5.05 -0.21
C TYR A 450 9.01 5.41 -0.17
N LEU A 451 8.64 6.52 -0.79
CA LEU A 451 7.24 6.91 -0.98
C LEU A 451 6.95 6.93 -2.47
N THR A 452 6.05 6.05 -2.91
CA THR A 452 5.76 5.82 -4.33
C THR A 452 4.29 6.09 -4.61
N CYS A 453 4.04 6.92 -5.62
CA CYS A 453 2.71 7.20 -6.15
C CYS A 453 2.69 6.97 -7.67
N ASN A 454 1.51 7.11 -8.28
CA ASN A 454 1.34 6.98 -9.72
C ASN A 454 0.41 8.08 -10.23
N PHE A 455 0.78 9.34 -9.95
CA PHE A 455 0.05 10.52 -10.37
C PHE A 455 0.36 10.89 -11.82
N SER A 456 -0.45 11.78 -12.40
CA SER A 456 -0.18 12.34 -13.72
C SER A 456 1.10 13.19 -13.69
N ALA A 457 1.98 12.95 -14.66
CA ALA A 457 3.23 13.68 -14.80
C ALA A 457 3.00 15.15 -15.20
N PRO A 458 4.00 16.04 -15.02
CA PRO A 458 3.94 17.40 -15.55
C PRO A 458 3.71 17.41 -17.06
N ILE A 459 2.91 18.35 -17.53
CA ILE A 459 2.52 18.47 -18.95
C ILE A 459 2.62 19.94 -19.38
N GLY A 460 3.05 20.16 -20.64
CA GLY A 460 3.06 21.49 -21.25
C GLY A 460 3.96 22.50 -20.55
N GLY A 461 5.05 22.03 -19.91
CA GLY A 461 5.98 22.89 -19.18
C GLY A 461 5.44 23.42 -17.84
N LYS A 462 4.25 22.98 -17.42
CA LYS A 462 3.64 23.34 -16.15
C LYS A 462 3.89 22.26 -15.09
N PRO A 463 3.89 22.61 -13.79
CA PRO A 463 3.92 21.61 -12.73
C PRO A 463 2.76 20.63 -12.84
N ALA A 464 2.95 19.40 -12.36
CA ALA A 464 1.84 18.47 -12.19
C ALA A 464 0.83 19.05 -11.22
N CYS A 465 -0.46 18.88 -11.55
CA CYS A 465 -1.57 19.26 -10.69
C CYS A 465 -2.27 18.02 -10.18
N PHE A 466 -2.52 17.96 -8.87
CA PHE A 466 -3.09 16.79 -8.21
C PHE A 466 -4.57 16.95 -7.98
N THR A 467 -5.35 15.93 -8.31
CA THR A 467 -6.75 15.86 -7.86
C THR A 467 -6.78 15.86 -6.34
N HIS A 468 -7.92 16.15 -5.75
CA HIS A 468 -8.07 16.08 -4.31
C HIS A 468 -7.80 14.65 -3.79
N ASP A 469 -8.25 13.63 -4.53
CA ASP A 469 -7.96 12.24 -4.19
C ASP A 469 -6.46 11.93 -4.24
N GLU A 470 -5.73 12.50 -5.19
CA GLU A 470 -4.27 12.37 -5.26
C GLU A 470 -3.57 13.08 -4.10
N VAL A 471 -4.07 14.23 -3.66
CA VAL A 471 -3.58 14.90 -2.44
C VAL A 471 -3.81 14.02 -1.21
N ILE A 472 -4.97 13.42 -1.09
CA ILE A 472 -5.29 12.48 -0.01
C ILE A 472 -4.33 11.28 -0.04
N THR A 473 -4.07 10.71 -1.21
CA THR A 473 -3.11 9.61 -1.38
C THR A 473 -1.71 10.02 -0.96
N LEU A 474 -1.27 11.22 -1.33
CA LEU A 474 0.04 11.74 -0.92
C LEU A 474 0.15 11.83 0.61
N PHE A 475 -0.86 12.35 1.27
CA PHE A 475 -0.92 12.41 2.74
C PHE A 475 -0.93 11.02 3.37
N HIS A 476 -1.67 10.11 2.75
CA HIS A 476 -1.74 8.71 3.17
C HIS A 476 -0.36 8.04 3.17
N GLU A 477 0.34 8.07 2.03
CA GLU A 477 1.66 7.45 1.92
C GLU A 477 2.68 8.13 2.84
N PHE A 478 2.56 9.44 3.01
CA PHE A 478 3.41 10.17 3.94
C PHE A 478 3.14 9.76 5.39
N GLY A 479 1.90 9.41 5.74
CA GLY A 479 1.56 8.87 7.07
C GLY A 479 2.29 7.56 7.38
N HIS A 480 2.37 6.65 6.42
CA HIS A 480 3.21 5.45 6.52
C HIS A 480 4.68 5.84 6.69
N GLY A 481 5.15 6.79 5.88
CA GLY A 481 6.52 7.29 5.97
C GLY A 481 6.84 7.84 7.36
N LEU A 482 5.93 8.61 7.94
CA LEU A 482 6.10 9.17 9.28
C LEU A 482 6.20 8.08 10.35
N HIS A 483 5.40 7.03 10.25
CA HIS A 483 5.47 5.90 11.17
C HIS A 483 6.84 5.23 11.14
N HIS A 484 7.43 5.11 9.96
CA HIS A 484 8.78 4.57 9.79
C HIS A 484 9.85 5.55 10.24
N MET A 485 9.73 6.82 9.85
CA MET A 485 10.77 7.84 10.02
C MET A 485 10.87 8.43 11.42
N LEU A 486 9.73 8.61 12.11
CA LEU A 486 9.72 9.25 13.43
C LEU A 486 9.90 8.27 14.60
N THR A 487 10.16 7.01 14.31
CA THR A 487 10.42 6.01 15.35
C THR A 487 11.62 6.40 16.21
N ARG A 488 11.54 6.11 17.49
CA ARG A 488 12.66 6.18 18.42
C ARG A 488 13.14 4.81 18.89
N VAL A 489 12.57 3.76 18.32
CA VAL A 489 12.97 2.39 18.65
C VAL A 489 14.37 2.14 18.10
N ASP A 490 15.25 1.63 18.95
CA ASP A 490 16.65 1.36 18.63
C ASP A 490 16.91 -0.04 18.08
N GLU A 491 15.90 -0.91 18.13
CA GLU A 491 16.00 -2.32 17.75
C GLU A 491 15.29 -2.57 16.40
N LEU A 492 16.02 -3.10 15.41
CA LEU A 492 15.53 -3.27 14.03
C LEU A 492 14.19 -4.00 13.91
N GLY A 493 14.01 -5.06 14.67
CA GLY A 493 12.84 -5.94 14.51
C GLY A 493 11.50 -5.31 14.85
N VAL A 494 11.50 -4.19 15.60
CA VAL A 494 10.30 -3.47 16.01
C VAL A 494 10.42 -1.95 15.77
N SER A 495 11.39 -1.56 14.97
CA SER A 495 11.64 -0.17 14.59
C SER A 495 10.74 0.26 13.43
N GLY A 496 10.17 1.45 13.53
CA GLY A 496 9.32 1.99 12.47
C GLY A 496 8.09 1.12 12.21
N ILE A 497 7.89 0.73 10.98
CA ILE A 497 6.77 -0.15 10.60
C ILE A 497 7.03 -1.63 10.89
N ASN A 498 8.26 -2.00 11.25
CA ASN A 498 8.61 -3.40 11.50
C ASN A 498 7.89 -3.92 12.76
N GLY A 499 7.26 -5.07 12.64
CA GLY A 499 6.56 -5.71 13.76
C GLY A 499 5.22 -5.09 14.13
N VAL A 500 4.76 -4.07 13.42
CA VAL A 500 3.41 -3.51 13.59
C VAL A 500 2.38 -4.53 13.06
N GLU A 501 1.31 -4.75 13.82
CA GLU A 501 0.21 -5.60 13.37
C GLU A 501 -0.35 -5.06 12.05
N TRP A 502 -0.50 -5.95 11.07
CA TRP A 502 -0.86 -5.54 9.71
C TRP A 502 -2.22 -4.84 9.63
N ASP A 503 -3.16 -5.20 10.50
CA ASP A 503 -4.46 -4.55 10.58
C ASP A 503 -4.45 -3.21 11.34
N ALA A 504 -3.30 -2.81 11.89
CA ALA A 504 -3.06 -1.49 12.46
C ALA A 504 -2.13 -0.63 11.60
N VAL A 505 -1.48 -1.21 10.58
CA VAL A 505 -0.45 -0.50 9.80
C VAL A 505 -0.99 0.72 9.06
N GLU A 506 -2.27 0.70 8.71
CA GLU A 506 -2.94 1.80 8.02
C GLU A 506 -3.41 2.93 8.96
N LEU A 507 -3.24 2.79 10.28
CA LEU A 507 -3.66 3.84 11.21
C LEU A 507 -2.99 5.19 10.90
N PRO A 508 -1.65 5.28 10.83
CA PRO A 508 -1.00 6.57 10.59
C PRO A 508 -1.26 7.13 9.19
N SER A 509 -1.39 6.27 8.19
CA SER A 509 -1.65 6.69 6.81
C SER A 509 -3.05 7.28 6.66
N GLN A 510 -4.06 6.57 7.11
CA GLN A 510 -5.45 7.03 7.06
C GLN A 510 -5.68 8.23 7.98
N PHE A 511 -4.98 8.29 9.11
CA PHE A 511 -5.02 9.45 10.00
C PHE A 511 -4.64 10.75 9.26
N MET A 512 -3.57 10.72 8.49
CA MET A 512 -3.11 11.91 7.75
C MET A 512 -4.10 12.37 6.67
N GLU A 513 -4.90 11.48 6.11
CA GLU A 513 -5.92 11.82 5.11
C GLU A 513 -6.93 12.84 5.62
N ASN A 514 -7.26 12.80 6.90
CA ASN A 514 -8.27 13.68 7.50
C ASN A 514 -7.93 15.18 7.35
N PHE A 515 -6.65 15.53 7.37
CA PHE A 515 -6.20 16.91 7.23
C PHE A 515 -6.49 17.51 5.85
N CYS A 516 -6.70 16.66 4.85
CA CYS A 516 -7.06 17.08 3.49
C CYS A 516 -8.50 17.61 3.36
N TRP A 517 -9.27 17.58 4.45
CA TRP A 517 -10.63 18.11 4.52
C TRP A 517 -10.75 19.35 5.40
N GLU A 518 -9.62 19.89 5.84
CA GLU A 518 -9.58 21.04 6.75
C GLU A 518 -9.26 22.33 5.98
N TRP A 519 -10.05 23.37 6.23
CA TRP A 519 -9.86 24.67 5.57
C TRP A 519 -8.47 25.23 5.82
N ASP A 520 -8.01 25.24 7.07
CA ASP A 520 -6.70 25.78 7.45
C ASP A 520 -5.56 25.09 6.69
N VAL A 521 -5.72 23.83 6.38
CA VAL A 521 -4.73 23.05 5.62
C VAL A 521 -4.84 23.36 4.12
N LEU A 522 -6.02 23.16 3.53
CA LEU A 522 -6.20 23.28 2.07
C LEU A 522 -6.02 24.73 1.58
N SER A 523 -6.49 25.72 2.33
CA SER A 523 -6.33 27.12 1.94
C SER A 523 -4.86 27.53 1.90
N SER A 524 -4.08 27.10 2.89
CA SER A 524 -2.65 27.46 3.00
C SER A 524 -1.77 26.75 1.99
N MET A 525 -2.17 25.55 1.54
CA MET A 525 -1.40 24.77 0.58
C MET A 525 -1.84 24.92 -0.87
N SER A 526 -2.90 25.69 -1.13
CA SER A 526 -3.42 25.88 -2.48
C SER A 526 -2.76 27.05 -3.20
N SER A 527 -2.59 26.90 -4.52
CA SER A 527 -2.08 27.95 -5.40
C SER A 527 -2.44 27.58 -6.83
N HIS A 528 -3.40 28.31 -7.42
CA HIS A 528 -3.83 28.01 -8.79
C HIS A 528 -2.63 28.00 -9.74
N VAL A 529 -2.53 26.98 -10.57
CA VAL A 529 -1.37 26.72 -11.44
C VAL A 529 -1.08 27.87 -12.42
N ASP A 530 -2.09 28.59 -12.87
CA ASP A 530 -1.95 29.71 -13.81
C ASP A 530 -1.91 31.08 -13.11
N THR A 531 -2.70 31.30 -12.06
CA THR A 531 -2.88 32.60 -11.43
C THR A 531 -2.20 32.76 -10.07
N GLY A 532 -1.84 31.65 -9.42
CA GLY A 532 -1.31 31.67 -8.05
C GLY A 532 -2.37 31.94 -6.98
N ALA A 533 -3.64 32.02 -7.32
CA ALA A 533 -4.71 32.29 -6.37
C ALA A 533 -4.91 31.12 -5.42
N ALA A 534 -5.23 31.44 -4.15
CA ALA A 534 -5.59 30.42 -3.16
C ALA A 534 -6.96 29.82 -3.49
N LEU A 535 -7.21 28.59 -2.99
CA LEU A 535 -8.50 27.94 -3.11
C LEU A 535 -9.60 28.84 -2.54
N PRO A 536 -10.64 29.20 -3.35
CA PRO A 536 -11.74 30.00 -2.83
C PRO A 536 -12.52 29.26 -1.74
N ARG A 537 -12.94 30.00 -0.71
CA ARG A 537 -13.77 29.43 0.36
C ARG A 537 -15.04 28.80 -0.16
N GLU A 538 -15.67 29.44 -1.15
CA GLU A 538 -16.88 28.91 -1.79
C GLU A 538 -16.64 27.54 -2.43
N LEU A 539 -15.51 27.35 -3.12
CA LEU A 539 -15.16 26.07 -3.72
C LEU A 539 -14.87 25.01 -2.65
N PHE A 540 -14.17 25.38 -1.59
CA PHE A 540 -13.95 24.50 -0.44
C PHE A 540 -15.26 24.05 0.21
N ASP A 541 -16.20 24.96 0.41
CA ASP A 541 -17.52 24.65 0.99
C ASP A 541 -18.27 23.64 0.11
N LYS A 542 -18.16 23.77 -1.21
CA LYS A 542 -18.72 22.78 -2.16
C LYS A 542 -18.04 21.42 -2.05
N MET A 543 -16.73 21.40 -1.89
CA MET A 543 -15.97 20.15 -1.69
C MET A 543 -16.41 19.43 -0.40
N ILE A 544 -16.57 20.18 0.71
CA ILE A 544 -17.03 19.63 1.98
C ILE A 544 -18.46 19.11 1.88
N ALA A 545 -19.35 19.83 1.19
CA ALA A 545 -20.72 19.37 0.95
C ALA A 545 -20.74 18.04 0.16
N ALA A 546 -19.77 17.85 -0.74
CA ALA A 546 -19.64 16.67 -1.57
C ALA A 546 -18.84 15.53 -0.89
N LYS A 547 -18.25 15.76 0.27
CA LYS A 547 -17.32 14.80 0.93
C LYS A 547 -17.87 13.39 1.01
N ASN A 548 -19.14 13.26 1.39
CA ASN A 548 -19.79 11.97 1.59
C ASN A 548 -20.64 11.54 0.38
N PHE A 549 -20.42 12.20 -0.79
CA PHE A 549 -21.11 11.82 -2.01
C PHE A 549 -20.81 10.37 -2.36
N GLN A 550 -21.87 9.58 -2.44
CA GLN A 550 -21.80 8.14 -2.72
C GLN A 550 -20.91 7.33 -1.75
N SER A 551 -20.77 7.79 -0.51
CA SER A 551 -20.00 7.07 0.52
C SER A 551 -20.59 5.68 0.82
N GLY A 552 -21.89 5.50 0.70
CA GLY A 552 -22.54 4.20 0.84
C GLY A 552 -22.07 3.20 -0.22
N LEU A 553 -22.05 3.62 -1.48
CA LEU A 553 -21.51 2.81 -2.60
C LEU A 553 -20.03 2.50 -2.40
N GLY A 554 -19.26 3.49 -2.03
CA GLY A 554 -17.81 3.31 -1.78
C GLY A 554 -17.54 2.34 -0.65
N THR A 555 -18.30 2.41 0.44
CA THR A 555 -18.17 1.49 1.57
C THR A 555 -18.49 0.06 1.16
N LEU A 556 -19.59 -0.17 0.43
CA LEU A 556 -19.93 -1.51 -0.03
C LEU A 556 -18.89 -2.09 -0.99
N ARG A 557 -18.28 -1.25 -1.82
CA ARG A 557 -17.17 -1.70 -2.69
C ARG A 557 -16.02 -2.26 -1.86
N GLN A 558 -15.62 -1.55 -0.80
CA GLN A 558 -14.56 -2.01 0.10
C GLN A 558 -14.96 -3.28 0.86
N ILE A 559 -16.23 -3.40 1.23
CA ILE A 559 -16.77 -4.61 1.85
C ILE A 559 -16.66 -5.80 0.89
N VAL A 560 -16.99 -5.61 -0.40
CA VAL A 560 -16.85 -6.67 -1.41
C VAL A 560 -15.39 -7.18 -1.47
N PHE A 561 -14.41 -6.29 -1.54
CA PHE A 561 -13.01 -6.67 -1.57
C PHE A 561 -12.60 -7.40 -0.28
N SER A 562 -13.00 -6.88 0.87
CA SER A 562 -12.65 -7.45 2.17
C SER A 562 -13.30 -8.82 2.41
N MET A 563 -14.59 -8.96 2.06
CA MET A 563 -15.33 -10.22 2.20
C MET A 563 -14.85 -11.26 1.19
N PHE A 564 -14.62 -10.85 -0.06
CA PHE A 564 -14.04 -11.74 -1.06
C PHE A 564 -12.73 -12.34 -0.56
N ASP A 565 -11.81 -11.49 -0.08
CA ASP A 565 -10.53 -11.91 0.45
C ASP A 565 -10.70 -12.87 1.64
N MET A 566 -11.47 -12.48 2.64
CA MET A 566 -11.62 -13.28 3.86
C MET A 566 -12.30 -14.63 3.57
N LEU A 567 -13.43 -14.62 2.87
CA LEU A 567 -14.17 -15.84 2.57
C LEU A 567 -13.44 -16.75 1.60
N LEU A 568 -12.64 -16.17 0.69
CA LEU A 568 -11.77 -16.93 -0.20
C LEU A 568 -10.76 -17.79 0.57
N HIS A 569 -10.34 -17.32 1.73
CA HIS A 569 -9.36 -18.02 2.57
C HIS A 569 -9.99 -18.82 3.74
N VAL A 570 -11.31 -18.68 3.95
CA VAL A 570 -12.05 -19.44 4.98
C VAL A 570 -12.80 -20.61 4.35
N ASP A 571 -13.71 -20.35 3.44
CA ASP A 571 -14.71 -21.31 2.96
C ASP A 571 -14.49 -21.80 1.53
N PHE A 572 -13.80 -21.02 0.69
CA PHE A 572 -13.65 -21.35 -0.72
C PHE A 572 -12.80 -22.61 -0.92
N ASP A 573 -13.31 -23.55 -1.71
CA ASP A 573 -12.55 -24.75 -2.09
C ASP A 573 -11.90 -24.53 -3.47
N PRO A 574 -10.58 -24.34 -3.53
CA PRO A 574 -9.88 -24.13 -4.79
C PRO A 574 -9.89 -25.36 -5.73
N ALA A 575 -10.22 -26.53 -5.20
CA ALA A 575 -10.37 -27.76 -5.98
C ALA A 575 -11.83 -28.02 -6.38
N GLY A 576 -12.77 -27.21 -5.90
CA GLY A 576 -14.19 -27.35 -6.15
C GLY A 576 -14.61 -26.95 -7.56
N ALA A 577 -15.90 -27.15 -7.87
CA ALA A 577 -16.48 -26.82 -9.17
C ALA A 577 -16.63 -25.32 -9.41
N THR A 578 -16.76 -24.53 -8.33
CA THR A 578 -16.92 -23.08 -8.40
C THR A 578 -15.56 -22.43 -8.57
N GLY A 579 -15.38 -21.68 -9.66
CA GLY A 579 -14.15 -20.91 -9.90
C GLY A 579 -14.13 -19.61 -9.12
N VAL A 580 -12.96 -18.99 -9.02
CA VAL A 580 -12.75 -17.73 -8.30
C VAL A 580 -13.57 -16.58 -8.91
N THR A 581 -13.69 -16.52 -10.22
CA THR A 581 -14.50 -15.50 -10.92
C THR A 581 -15.99 -15.59 -10.53
N ALA A 582 -16.55 -16.80 -10.49
CA ALA A 582 -17.93 -17.02 -10.07
C ALA A 582 -18.12 -16.68 -8.58
N PHE A 583 -17.16 -17.03 -7.75
CA PHE A 583 -17.17 -16.70 -6.32
C PHE A 583 -17.14 -15.18 -6.11
N ALA A 584 -16.29 -14.45 -6.83
CA ALA A 584 -16.25 -13.00 -6.78
C ALA A 584 -17.59 -12.38 -7.16
N ARG A 585 -18.27 -12.94 -8.15
CA ARG A 585 -19.59 -12.48 -8.57
C ARG A 585 -20.64 -12.71 -7.48
N GLU A 586 -20.64 -13.86 -6.82
CA GLU A 586 -21.53 -14.14 -5.69
C GLU A 586 -21.32 -13.14 -4.56
N ILE A 587 -20.08 -12.83 -4.22
CA ILE A 587 -19.75 -11.85 -3.17
C ILE A 587 -20.26 -10.46 -3.57
N ASN A 588 -20.06 -10.05 -4.82
CA ASN A 588 -20.57 -8.77 -5.30
C ASN A 588 -22.11 -8.71 -5.22
N GLU A 589 -22.80 -9.74 -5.65
CA GLU A 589 -24.27 -9.81 -5.61
C GLU A 589 -24.78 -9.75 -4.17
N ARG A 590 -24.07 -10.36 -3.23
CA ARG A 590 -24.46 -10.41 -1.82
C ARG A 590 -24.26 -9.09 -1.10
N TYR A 591 -23.17 -8.39 -1.38
CA TYR A 591 -22.76 -7.22 -0.59
C TYR A 591 -22.86 -5.88 -1.32
N HIS A 592 -22.89 -5.86 -2.64
CA HIS A 592 -23.01 -4.61 -3.40
C HIS A 592 -24.39 -4.44 -4.01
N VAL A 593 -24.74 -3.19 -4.33
CA VAL A 593 -25.98 -2.84 -5.02
C VAL A 593 -25.77 -2.65 -6.52
N ILE A 594 -24.51 -2.39 -6.96
CA ILE A 594 -24.17 -2.24 -8.36
C ILE A 594 -23.84 -3.62 -8.94
N PRO A 595 -24.51 -4.06 -10.03
CA PRO A 595 -24.18 -5.32 -10.68
C PRO A 595 -22.76 -5.32 -11.25
N GLN A 596 -22.10 -6.46 -11.16
CA GLN A 596 -20.78 -6.66 -11.78
C GLN A 596 -20.94 -7.03 -13.25
N ALA A 597 -20.08 -6.48 -14.11
CA ALA A 597 -20.05 -6.89 -15.51
C ALA A 597 -19.67 -8.37 -15.66
N ALA A 598 -20.34 -9.08 -16.57
CA ALA A 598 -20.09 -10.50 -16.80
C ALA A 598 -18.66 -10.79 -17.23
N PHE A 599 -18.05 -9.87 -17.97
CA PHE A 599 -16.66 -9.97 -18.46
C PHE A 599 -15.63 -9.50 -17.43
N SER A 600 -16.03 -8.93 -16.30
CA SER A 600 -15.08 -8.46 -15.29
C SER A 600 -14.26 -9.61 -14.72
N ARG A 601 -12.95 -9.40 -14.66
CA ARG A 601 -11.96 -10.35 -14.12
C ARG A 601 -11.09 -9.64 -13.06
N TRP A 602 -11.72 -8.77 -12.25
CA TRP A 602 -10.99 -8.00 -11.26
C TRP A 602 -10.14 -8.83 -10.29
N PRO A 603 -10.49 -10.08 -9.92
CA PRO A 603 -9.59 -10.89 -9.10
C PRO A 603 -8.21 -11.11 -9.73
N ASN A 604 -8.13 -11.13 -11.08
CA ASN A 604 -6.89 -11.37 -11.82
C ASN A 604 -5.90 -10.21 -11.73
N THR A 605 -6.32 -9.05 -11.23
CA THR A 605 -5.46 -7.88 -10.99
C THR A 605 -5.45 -7.45 -9.53
N PHE A 606 -6.07 -8.24 -8.65
CA PHE A 606 -6.15 -7.92 -7.21
C PHE A 606 -4.81 -8.24 -6.51
N SER A 607 -3.82 -7.43 -6.82
CA SER A 607 -2.44 -7.62 -6.36
C SER A 607 -2.30 -7.59 -4.85
N HIS A 608 -3.13 -6.84 -4.14
CA HIS A 608 -3.10 -6.76 -2.68
C HIS A 608 -3.06 -8.15 -2.02
N ILE A 609 -3.91 -9.06 -2.45
CA ILE A 609 -4.03 -10.38 -1.84
C ILE A 609 -3.22 -11.47 -2.55
N PHE A 610 -2.84 -11.27 -3.82
CA PHE A 610 -2.10 -12.29 -4.57
C PHE A 610 -0.62 -11.96 -4.77
N ALA A 611 -0.21 -10.73 -4.49
CA ALA A 611 1.19 -10.31 -4.66
C ALA A 611 1.64 -9.22 -3.66
N GLY A 612 0.75 -8.76 -2.78
CA GLY A 612 1.00 -7.58 -1.96
C GLY A 612 1.00 -7.78 -0.44
N GLY A 613 0.87 -9.01 0.04
CA GLY A 613 0.91 -9.30 1.48
C GLY A 613 -0.40 -9.10 2.24
N TYR A 614 -1.52 -8.80 1.54
CA TYR A 614 -2.84 -8.61 2.14
C TYR A 614 -3.74 -9.84 2.11
N ALA A 615 -3.19 -11.03 1.85
CA ALA A 615 -3.98 -12.26 1.84
C ALA A 615 -4.67 -12.50 3.19
N ALA A 616 -5.99 -12.64 3.18
CA ALA A 616 -6.85 -12.67 4.37
C ALA A 616 -6.54 -11.49 5.32
N GLY A 617 -6.24 -10.34 4.74
CA GLY A 617 -5.82 -9.15 5.45
C GLY A 617 -6.35 -7.84 4.85
N TYR A 618 -7.08 -7.88 3.75
CA TYR A 618 -7.59 -6.67 3.10
C TYR A 618 -8.58 -5.91 4.00
N TYR A 619 -9.28 -6.60 4.88
CA TYR A 619 -10.16 -5.97 5.89
C TYR A 619 -9.41 -4.93 6.74
N SER A 620 -8.09 -5.02 6.79
CA SER A 620 -7.23 -4.12 7.60
C SER A 620 -7.47 -2.65 7.28
N TYR A 621 -7.82 -2.32 6.04
CA TYR A 621 -8.17 -0.95 5.66
C TYR A 621 -9.37 -0.42 6.44
N LYS A 622 -10.46 -1.19 6.51
CA LYS A 622 -11.66 -0.78 7.26
C LYS A 622 -11.47 -0.88 8.77
N TRP A 623 -10.74 -1.88 9.22
CA TRP A 623 -10.39 -2.04 10.62
C TRP A 623 -9.57 -0.84 11.12
N ALA A 624 -8.53 -0.46 10.39
CA ALA A 624 -7.68 0.67 10.74
C ALA A 624 -8.40 2.02 10.59
N GLU A 625 -9.42 2.13 9.73
CA GLU A 625 -10.24 3.35 9.64
C GLU A 625 -10.98 3.63 10.95
N VAL A 626 -11.41 2.61 11.67
CA VAL A 626 -11.97 2.80 13.01
C VAL A 626 -10.94 3.43 13.94
N LEU A 627 -9.71 2.90 13.92
CA LEU A 627 -8.61 3.40 14.73
C LEU A 627 -8.23 4.85 14.35
N SER A 628 -8.07 5.10 13.06
CA SER A 628 -7.61 6.41 12.55
C SER A 628 -8.66 7.50 12.74
N ALA A 629 -9.93 7.20 12.50
CA ALA A 629 -11.02 8.16 12.71
C ALA A 629 -11.15 8.53 14.19
N ASP A 630 -11.07 7.56 15.08
CA ASP A 630 -11.14 7.78 16.51
C ASP A 630 -9.89 8.52 17.04
N ALA A 631 -8.72 8.23 16.50
CA ALA A 631 -7.50 8.99 16.82
C ALA A 631 -7.62 10.45 16.35
N TYR A 632 -8.13 10.67 15.14
CA TYR A 632 -8.38 12.03 14.64
C TYR A 632 -9.41 12.79 15.47
N ALA A 633 -10.40 12.11 16.05
CA ALA A 633 -11.38 12.73 16.93
C ALA A 633 -10.72 13.46 18.11
N ALA A 634 -9.55 13.02 18.57
CA ALA A 634 -8.80 13.75 19.60
C ALA A 634 -8.36 15.14 19.12
N PHE A 635 -8.01 15.28 17.84
CA PHE A 635 -7.67 16.58 17.22
C PHE A 635 -8.90 17.45 17.03
N GLU A 636 -10.04 16.86 16.72
CA GLU A 636 -11.33 17.57 16.65
C GLU A 636 -11.75 18.09 18.01
N GLU A 637 -11.58 17.30 19.06
CA GLU A 637 -11.83 17.71 20.46
C GLU A 637 -10.89 18.86 20.87
N ALA A 638 -9.62 18.81 20.49
CA ALA A 638 -8.67 19.90 20.74
C ALA A 638 -9.07 21.17 19.98
N ALA A 639 -9.53 21.03 18.74
CA ALA A 639 -9.99 22.14 17.91
C ALA A 639 -11.19 22.87 18.50
N ALA A 640 -12.07 22.17 19.21
CA ALA A 640 -13.20 22.79 19.90
C ALA A 640 -12.75 23.80 20.99
N GLN A 641 -11.53 23.64 21.51
CA GLN A 641 -10.94 24.53 22.50
C GLN A 641 -9.98 25.56 21.91
N SER A 642 -9.11 25.12 20.97
CA SER A 642 -8.04 25.93 20.38
C SER A 642 -8.41 26.64 19.06
N GLY A 643 -9.48 26.18 18.40
CA GLY A 643 -9.94 26.71 17.11
C GLY A 643 -9.26 26.05 15.89
N SER A 644 -8.33 25.13 16.07
CA SER A 644 -7.66 24.44 14.96
C SER A 644 -7.32 22.98 15.29
N VAL A 645 -7.49 22.09 14.30
CA VAL A 645 -7.03 20.69 14.40
C VAL A 645 -5.50 20.59 14.35
N LEU A 646 -4.81 21.63 13.91
CA LEU A 646 -3.34 21.68 13.92
C LEU A 646 -2.83 22.01 15.32
N ASP A 647 -3.15 21.16 16.27
CA ASP A 647 -2.81 21.29 17.68
C ASP A 647 -1.51 20.55 18.00
N ALA A 648 -0.44 21.34 18.27
CA ALA A 648 0.89 20.80 18.50
C ALA A 648 0.96 19.89 19.74
N ALA A 649 0.19 20.18 20.79
CA ALA A 649 0.17 19.36 22.01
C ALA A 649 -0.41 17.97 21.73
N THR A 650 -1.52 17.90 21.01
CA THR A 650 -2.14 16.63 20.59
C THR A 650 -1.23 15.89 19.59
N GLY A 651 -0.61 16.63 18.66
CA GLY A 651 0.38 16.08 17.73
C GLY A 651 1.57 15.44 18.41
N THR A 652 2.09 16.08 19.46
CA THR A 652 3.18 15.54 20.27
C THR A 652 2.78 14.25 20.98
N ARG A 653 1.57 14.17 21.54
CA ARG A 653 1.06 12.93 22.16
C ARG A 653 0.89 11.82 21.12
N TYR A 654 0.33 12.13 19.94
CA TYR A 654 0.17 11.18 18.84
C TYR A 654 1.54 10.65 18.37
N ARG A 655 2.50 11.55 18.16
CA ARG A 655 3.87 11.19 17.80
C ARG A 655 4.47 10.22 18.82
N ARG A 656 4.38 10.57 20.12
CA ARG A 656 4.98 9.79 21.20
C ARG A 656 4.34 8.41 21.36
N GLU A 657 3.01 8.34 21.32
CA GLU A 657 2.28 7.09 21.65
C GLU A 657 2.02 6.18 20.45
N ILE A 658 1.95 6.73 19.23
CA ILE A 658 1.64 5.98 18.02
C ILE A 658 2.85 5.86 17.09
N LEU A 659 3.50 6.98 16.74
CA LEU A 659 4.56 6.97 15.72
C LEU A 659 5.90 6.49 16.27
N GLU A 660 6.35 7.05 17.39
CA GLU A 660 7.69 6.78 17.92
C GLU A 660 7.88 5.35 18.41
N VAL A 661 6.80 4.70 18.83
CA VAL A 661 6.86 3.34 19.40
C VAL A 661 7.03 2.24 18.37
N GLY A 662 6.80 2.54 17.09
CA GLY A 662 6.90 1.53 16.04
C GLY A 662 6.07 0.29 16.35
N GLY A 663 6.67 -0.89 16.20
CA GLY A 663 6.10 -2.19 16.57
C GLY A 663 6.50 -2.70 17.95
N SER A 664 7.04 -1.82 18.81
CA SER A 664 7.62 -2.23 20.10
C SER A 664 6.59 -2.66 21.17
N ARG A 665 5.33 -2.34 20.96
CA ARG A 665 4.22 -2.78 21.82
C ARG A 665 2.97 -3.05 20.98
N PRO A 666 2.00 -3.83 21.49
CA PRO A 666 0.75 -4.08 20.76
C PRO A 666 0.05 -2.78 20.38
N ALA A 667 -0.48 -2.71 19.16
CA ALA A 667 -1.14 -1.52 18.63
C ALA A 667 -2.33 -1.08 19.49
N MET A 668 -3.06 -2.02 20.09
CA MET A 668 -4.16 -1.70 21.03
C MET A 668 -3.64 -0.92 22.24
N ASP A 669 -2.49 -1.30 22.78
CA ASP A 669 -1.89 -0.61 23.94
C ASP A 669 -1.44 0.81 23.56
N SER A 670 -0.88 0.98 22.37
CA SER A 670 -0.51 2.29 21.83
C SER A 670 -1.74 3.18 21.63
N PHE A 671 -2.82 2.64 21.08
CA PHE A 671 -4.07 3.37 20.93
C PHE A 671 -4.66 3.80 22.28
N LYS A 672 -4.71 2.89 23.26
CA LYS A 672 -5.18 3.20 24.61
C LYS A 672 -4.32 4.24 25.30
N ALA A 673 -3.01 4.20 25.11
CA ALA A 673 -2.09 5.19 25.67
C ALA A 673 -2.36 6.59 25.09
N PHE A 674 -2.74 6.67 23.82
CA PHE A 674 -3.09 7.94 23.18
C PHE A 674 -4.51 8.43 23.54
N ARG A 675 -5.53 7.55 23.44
CA ARG A 675 -6.95 7.94 23.63
C ARG A 675 -7.46 7.74 25.05
N GLY A 676 -6.79 6.96 25.88
CA GLY A 676 -7.24 6.63 27.23
C GLY A 676 -8.35 5.57 27.31
N ARG A 677 -8.71 4.98 26.20
CA ARG A 677 -9.76 3.94 26.08
C ARG A 677 -9.58 3.09 24.84
N GLU A 678 -10.40 2.06 24.67
CA GLU A 678 -10.45 1.26 23.45
C GLU A 678 -11.09 2.05 22.29
N PRO A 679 -10.81 1.65 21.02
CA PRO A 679 -11.42 2.29 19.85
C PRO A 679 -12.94 2.17 19.81
N GLU A 680 -13.60 3.21 19.30
CA GLU A 680 -15.03 3.27 19.08
C GLU A 680 -15.34 3.59 17.62
N ILE A 681 -16.40 3.01 17.06
CA ILE A 681 -16.77 3.15 15.65
C ILE A 681 -17.44 4.51 15.33
N ASP A 682 -17.88 5.24 16.34
CA ASP A 682 -18.73 6.43 16.15
C ASP A 682 -18.07 7.50 15.27
N ALA A 683 -16.78 7.76 15.45
CA ALA A 683 -16.06 8.74 14.64
C ALA A 683 -16.03 8.34 13.17
N LEU A 684 -15.79 7.07 12.85
CA LEU A 684 -15.83 6.57 11.46
C LEU A 684 -17.21 6.79 10.83
N LEU A 685 -18.27 6.42 11.53
CA LEU A 685 -19.63 6.59 11.01
C LEU A 685 -19.94 8.07 10.77
N ARG A 686 -19.57 8.94 11.70
CA ARG A 686 -19.75 10.39 11.55
C ARG A 686 -18.97 10.95 10.36
N HIS A 687 -17.70 10.56 10.19
CA HIS A 687 -16.86 11.01 9.09
C HIS A 687 -17.41 10.58 7.72
N ASN A 688 -18.08 9.44 7.66
CA ASN A 688 -18.64 8.90 6.42
C ASN A 688 -20.13 9.30 6.19
N GLY A 689 -20.69 10.14 7.06
CA GLY A 689 -22.07 10.56 6.93
C GLY A 689 -23.10 9.45 7.19
N MET A 690 -22.71 8.39 7.89
CA MET A 690 -23.54 7.22 8.21
C MET A 690 -23.92 7.14 9.69
N ALA A 691 -23.60 8.15 10.48
CA ALA A 691 -24.02 8.23 11.88
C ALA A 691 -25.54 8.41 11.95
N ALA A 692 -26.16 7.82 12.98
CA ALA A 692 -27.57 8.10 13.27
C ALA A 692 -27.73 9.60 13.61
N PRO A 693 -28.85 10.24 13.21
CA PRO A 693 -29.12 11.60 13.63
C PRO A 693 -29.06 11.69 15.15
N ALA A 694 -28.41 12.72 15.65
CA ALA A 694 -28.44 12.99 17.09
C ALA A 694 -29.89 13.25 17.49
N HIS A 695 -30.42 12.42 18.41
CA HIS A 695 -31.78 12.58 18.94
C HIS A 695 -31.90 13.81 19.83
#